data_ad8c045ba641b446b46132e6ca060332
#
_entry.id   ad8c045ba641b446b46132e6ca060332
#
_cell.length_a   1.000
_cell.length_b   1.000
_cell.length_c   1.000
_cell.angle_alpha   90.00
_cell.angle_beta   90.00
_cell.angle_gamma   90.00
#
_symmetry.space_group_name_H-M   'P 1'
#
loop_
_entity.id
_entity.type
_entity.pdbx_description
1 polymer ?
#
loop_
_entity_poly.entity_id
_entity_poly.type
_entity_poly.pdbx_seq_one_letter_code
_entity_poly.pdbx_strand_id
1 'polypeptide(L)'
;IASYIFHRGSSSFGGSSITQQLVKNLTGDSSNKISRKVNEWEKAITVESFMSKDEILELYLNIIYVGPNIYGVEAGSQYYFNKSAKDLTLEECAFLAGINNSPNSYNPFNKENSEKINKRTKTVLAKMLELKYINQEDYKNAISKVDEGLKFKKGKVSADDAVYSYHTDALLSQTIKDISDKKHISETFATNYINMAGLTIYSTQNSNIQGKMEKEFEKTKYQLKSQNGGEHSQAAMVLIDHKTGQVLGCVGGLGKKTTSRGLNRATQSIRQTGSCIKPIAVLVPGISEKLFTGATIFDDEQKEFADGYNPENYSKYLGNITVRRALESSQNIPFVEMMEEITPKTSMKYLKKMGITTLSEKDENLALALGGLDKGISPLQMASAYATIANDGVYIEPTFYTKIINSNSQIIIQTKQKKKKIFSKDVAYIVKELLTEPVKGSNGTATYCAISGMDVAAKTGTTDENYDRWLCGFTPYYTAVTWYGFDQNETINYNGKKNPAGILWANIMNSVHSNLASAKFTKTSGVTKVTVCGQTGKIANTGCPNTYEEYFLAGTKPEVCDKHSGKEINTNNSSQQNTYNTTNKKTDTVTNSFDTTTTDDLDLPTNTKKEEKKTNTITNNKNDEMPNNKIENNNSINSNSNNKQNSINNTTNSNDKQNLISTNKTNQNNSTSTSEEKKNTKQNVTQKNENN
;
A
#
# COMPACT_ATOMS: atom_id res chain seq x y z
N ILE A 1 42.40 -6.38 17.53
CA ILE A 1 43.12 -7.26 16.60
C ILE A 1 44.54 -7.49 17.13
N ALA A 2 45.35 -6.48 17.40
CA ALA A 2 46.70 -6.64 17.94
C ALA A 2 46.70 -7.56 19.16
N SER A 3 45.86 -7.33 20.18
CA SER A 3 45.71 -8.17 21.35
C SER A 3 45.34 -9.64 20.99
N TYR A 4 44.47 -9.83 20.01
CA TYR A 4 44.06 -11.18 19.56
C TYR A 4 45.20 -11.93 18.86
N ILE A 5 45.99 -11.20 18.08
CA ILE A 5 47.17 -11.75 17.39
C ILE A 5 48.28 -12.06 18.44
N PHE A 6 48.57 -11.14 19.36
CA PHE A 6 49.59 -11.31 20.41
C PHE A 6 49.24 -12.40 21.42
N HIS A 7 47.96 -12.66 21.68
CA HIS A 7 47.50 -13.67 22.66
C HIS A 7 46.97 -14.96 21.96
N ARG A 8 47.42 -15.26 20.71
CA ARG A 8 47.12 -16.49 19.98
C ARG A 8 45.62 -16.86 19.95
N GLY A 9 44.76 -15.90 19.73
CA GLY A 9 43.32 -16.11 19.63
C GLY A 9 42.53 -15.97 20.93
N SER A 10 43.16 -15.73 22.07
CA SER A 10 42.47 -15.34 23.31
C SER A 10 42.78 -13.90 23.67
N SER A 11 41.79 -13.04 23.82
CA SER A 11 41.97 -11.72 24.39
C SER A 11 40.87 -11.43 25.42
N SER A 12 41.28 -11.10 26.64
CA SER A 12 40.40 -10.65 27.72
C SER A 12 40.04 -9.17 27.57
N PHE A 13 40.63 -8.45 26.64
CA PHE A 13 40.41 -7.02 26.43
C PHE A 13 39.81 -6.75 25.05
N GLY A 14 38.55 -6.33 25.04
CA GLY A 14 37.86 -5.83 23.84
C GLY A 14 37.69 -4.32 23.92
N GLY A 15 38.36 -3.58 23.02
CA GLY A 15 38.09 -2.15 22.80
C GLY A 15 37.20 -1.97 21.57
N SER A 16 35.94 -1.54 21.73
CA SER A 16 35.06 -1.11 20.67
C SER A 16 34.59 0.31 20.94
N SER A 17 34.60 1.16 19.91
CA SER A 17 33.99 2.49 20.03
C SER A 17 32.47 2.39 20.26
N ILE A 18 31.82 3.47 20.67
CA ILE A 18 30.36 3.54 20.76
C ILE A 18 29.72 3.20 19.45
N THR A 19 30.24 3.72 18.32
CA THR A 19 29.73 3.42 16.97
C THR A 19 29.83 1.92 16.61
N GLN A 20 30.92 1.27 16.97
CA GLN A 20 31.06 -0.19 16.76
C GLN A 20 30.09 -0.99 17.62
N GLN A 21 29.88 -0.58 18.88
CA GLN A 21 28.89 -1.21 19.75
C GLN A 21 27.46 -0.98 19.24
N LEU A 22 27.18 0.23 18.76
CA LEU A 22 25.92 0.56 18.09
C LEU A 22 25.66 -0.37 16.90
N VAL A 23 26.64 -0.51 16.00
CA VAL A 23 26.56 -1.42 14.84
C VAL A 23 26.32 -2.85 15.28
N LYS A 24 27.05 -3.34 16.28
CA LYS A 24 26.85 -4.69 16.83
C LYS A 24 25.42 -4.89 17.32
N ASN A 25 24.89 -3.95 18.09
CA ASN A 25 23.54 -4.03 18.65
C ASN A 25 22.46 -3.94 17.54
N LEU A 26 22.67 -3.08 16.54
CA LEU A 26 21.74 -2.92 15.42
C LEU A 26 21.75 -4.10 14.45
N THR A 27 22.89 -4.78 14.28
CA THR A 27 23.00 -5.95 13.40
C THR A 27 22.64 -7.27 14.09
N GLY A 28 22.66 -7.30 15.43
CA GLY A 28 22.44 -8.51 16.23
C GLY A 28 23.56 -9.56 16.11
N ASP A 29 24.64 -9.25 15.37
CA ASP A 29 25.74 -10.22 15.16
C ASP A 29 26.66 -10.24 16.39
N SER A 30 26.53 -11.32 17.16
CA SER A 30 27.34 -11.58 18.37
C SER A 30 28.40 -12.66 18.15
N SER A 31 28.63 -13.13 16.90
CA SER A 31 29.59 -14.18 16.60
C SER A 31 31.02 -13.78 16.96
N ASN A 32 31.85 -14.75 17.43
CA ASN A 32 33.24 -14.51 17.84
C ASN A 32 34.25 -14.64 16.67
N LYS A 33 33.84 -14.32 15.44
CA LYS A 33 34.69 -14.42 14.24
C LYS A 33 35.41 -13.10 13.96
N ILE A 34 36.64 -13.16 13.44
CA ILE A 34 37.39 -11.98 12.99
C ILE A 34 36.67 -11.26 11.88
N SER A 35 36.06 -12.01 10.93
CA SER A 35 35.26 -11.44 9.82
C SER A 35 34.14 -10.55 10.33
N ARG A 36 33.45 -10.94 11.40
CA ARG A 36 32.46 -10.07 12.05
C ARG A 36 33.05 -8.72 12.47
N LYS A 37 34.26 -8.73 13.06
CA LYS A 37 34.88 -7.48 13.53
C LYS A 37 35.32 -6.56 12.40
N VAL A 38 35.71 -7.12 11.25
CA VAL A 38 36.01 -6.36 10.04
C VAL A 38 34.71 -5.74 9.48
N ASN A 39 33.64 -6.54 9.35
CA ASN A 39 32.33 -6.04 8.93
C ASN A 39 31.76 -4.99 9.89
N GLU A 40 32.00 -5.13 11.19
CA GLU A 40 31.62 -4.12 12.18
C GLU A 40 32.34 -2.79 11.95
N TRP A 41 33.62 -2.82 11.59
CA TRP A 41 34.39 -1.60 11.27
C TRP A 41 33.89 -0.92 9.99
N GLU A 42 33.67 -1.69 8.92
CA GLU A 42 33.14 -1.18 7.67
C GLU A 42 31.79 -0.47 7.89
N LYS A 43 30.88 -1.17 8.58
CA LYS A 43 29.58 -0.59 8.91
C LYS A 43 29.68 0.61 9.87
N ALA A 44 30.63 0.63 10.79
CA ALA A 44 30.84 1.76 11.67
C ALA A 44 31.30 3.00 10.88
N ILE A 45 32.20 2.84 9.91
CA ILE A 45 32.61 3.93 9.01
C ILE A 45 31.42 4.42 8.18
N THR A 46 30.61 3.49 7.67
CA THR A 46 29.39 3.83 6.93
C THR A 46 28.43 4.65 7.81
N VAL A 47 28.16 4.22 9.05
CA VAL A 47 27.30 4.96 9.99
C VAL A 47 27.83 6.36 10.26
N GLU A 48 29.14 6.51 10.50
CA GLU A 48 29.79 7.80 10.74
C GLU A 48 29.71 8.74 9.52
N SER A 49 29.53 8.21 8.30
CA SER A 49 29.42 9.03 7.09
C SER A 49 28.05 9.72 6.92
N PHE A 50 27.00 9.24 7.60
CA PHE A 50 25.65 9.78 7.47
C PHE A 50 24.97 10.15 8.80
N MET A 51 25.62 9.93 9.94
CA MET A 51 25.13 10.28 11.27
C MET A 51 26.15 11.16 12.01
N SER A 52 25.66 12.18 12.66
CA SER A 52 26.47 12.98 13.60
C SER A 52 26.83 12.18 14.85
N LYS A 53 27.83 12.63 15.60
CA LYS A 53 28.21 12.00 16.88
C LYS A 53 27.06 12.02 17.89
N ASP A 54 26.26 13.08 17.90
CA ASP A 54 25.12 13.23 18.80
C ASP A 54 24.01 12.23 18.42
N GLU A 55 23.71 12.06 17.15
CA GLU A 55 22.76 11.05 16.66
C GLU A 55 23.23 9.62 16.98
N ILE A 56 24.53 9.33 16.82
CA ILE A 56 25.13 8.04 17.17
C ILE A 56 24.99 7.80 18.68
N LEU A 57 25.27 8.79 19.52
CA LEU A 57 25.16 8.69 20.97
C LEU A 57 23.71 8.53 21.41
N GLU A 58 22.79 9.33 20.87
CA GLU A 58 21.36 9.22 21.14
C GLU A 58 20.84 7.82 20.80
N LEU A 59 21.15 7.32 19.61
CA LEU A 59 20.74 6.00 19.18
C LEU A 59 21.37 4.90 20.05
N TYR A 60 22.64 5.04 20.42
CA TYR A 60 23.30 4.12 21.33
C TYR A 60 22.61 4.06 22.69
N LEU A 61 22.28 5.21 23.28
CA LEU A 61 21.58 5.30 24.55
C LEU A 61 20.17 4.73 24.51
N ASN A 62 19.53 4.73 23.34
CA ASN A 62 18.21 4.15 23.15
C ASN A 62 18.22 2.62 22.97
N ILE A 63 19.36 2.01 22.60
CA ILE A 63 19.39 0.58 22.29
C ILE A 63 20.19 -0.28 23.26
N ILE A 64 20.95 0.32 24.16
CA ILE A 64 21.78 -0.46 25.12
C ILE A 64 20.87 -1.33 25.97
N TYR A 65 21.30 -2.60 26.15
CA TYR A 65 20.65 -3.52 27.04
C TYR A 65 21.03 -3.17 28.49
N VAL A 66 20.04 -2.79 29.31
CA VAL A 66 20.25 -2.36 30.68
C VAL A 66 19.56 -3.25 31.72
N GLY A 67 18.83 -4.27 31.30
CA GLY A 67 18.16 -5.22 32.20
C GLY A 67 17.32 -6.24 31.45
N PRO A 68 16.69 -7.24 32.12
CA PRO A 68 15.90 -8.26 31.51
C PRO A 68 14.76 -7.67 30.64
N ASN A 69 14.87 -7.80 29.31
CA ASN A 69 13.96 -7.21 28.31
C ASN A 69 13.86 -5.69 28.35
N ILE A 70 14.90 -4.99 28.89
CA ILE A 70 14.92 -3.54 29.01
C ILE A 70 16.06 -3.01 28.15
N TYR A 71 15.70 -2.16 27.21
CA TYR A 71 16.61 -1.52 26.27
C TYR A 71 16.45 -0.01 26.35
N GLY A 72 17.58 0.71 26.39
CA GLY A 72 17.64 2.15 26.44
C GLY A 72 17.61 2.75 27.85
N VAL A 73 18.22 3.94 27.98
CA VAL A 73 18.39 4.62 29.29
C VAL A 73 17.06 5.11 29.85
N GLU A 74 16.13 5.58 29.06
CA GLU A 74 14.80 6.00 29.53
C GLU A 74 14.03 4.82 30.12
N ALA A 75 13.96 3.70 29.41
CA ALA A 75 13.31 2.49 29.90
C ALA A 75 14.02 1.96 31.17
N GLY A 76 15.34 2.02 31.20
CA GLY A 76 16.13 1.68 32.38
C GLY A 76 15.83 2.60 33.57
N SER A 77 15.74 3.91 33.33
CA SER A 77 15.38 4.90 34.35
C SER A 77 14.00 4.63 34.94
N GLN A 78 13.02 4.44 34.09
CA GLN A 78 11.65 4.06 34.50
C GLN A 78 11.64 2.76 35.30
N TYR A 79 12.37 1.74 34.84
CA TYR A 79 12.37 0.43 35.50
C TYR A 79 13.06 0.43 36.86
N TYR A 80 14.22 1.09 37.01
CA TYR A 80 15.00 1.06 38.22
C TYR A 80 14.61 2.13 39.23
N PHE A 81 14.14 3.32 38.76
CA PHE A 81 13.87 4.47 39.61
C PHE A 81 12.43 5.00 39.51
N ASN A 82 11.63 4.50 38.56
CA ASN A 82 10.28 5.03 38.26
C ASN A 82 10.29 6.55 38.02
N LYS A 83 11.30 7.02 37.28
CA LYS A 83 11.56 8.42 36.91
C LYS A 83 11.91 8.50 35.43
N SER A 84 11.68 9.65 34.80
CA SER A 84 12.27 9.94 33.49
C SER A 84 13.80 10.10 33.62
N ALA A 85 14.54 9.75 32.58
CA ALA A 85 16.01 9.87 32.56
C ALA A 85 16.49 11.29 32.80
N LYS A 86 15.74 12.30 32.40
CA LYS A 86 16.03 13.73 32.66
C LYS A 86 15.98 14.13 34.14
N ASP A 87 15.27 13.36 34.97
CA ASP A 87 15.03 13.63 36.37
C ASP A 87 15.96 12.81 37.29
N LEU A 88 16.92 12.09 36.70
CA LEU A 88 17.90 11.30 37.43
C LEU A 88 18.94 12.21 38.13
N THR A 89 19.34 11.79 39.30
CA THR A 89 20.48 12.40 40.00
C THR A 89 21.80 11.87 39.45
N LEU A 90 22.92 12.52 39.78
CA LEU A 90 24.25 12.16 39.29
C LEU A 90 24.63 10.71 39.60
N GLU A 91 24.37 10.26 40.81
CA GLU A 91 24.64 8.88 41.26
C GLU A 91 23.75 7.86 40.57
N GLU A 92 22.48 8.22 40.25
CA GLU A 92 21.55 7.39 39.47
C GLU A 92 22.00 7.30 38.00
N CYS A 93 22.48 8.40 37.42
CA CYS A 93 23.08 8.39 36.05
C CYS A 93 24.33 7.51 36.03
N ALA A 94 25.20 7.60 37.04
CA ALA A 94 26.40 6.79 37.14
C ALA A 94 26.10 5.30 37.31
N PHE A 95 25.01 4.95 38.02
CA PHE A 95 24.50 3.57 38.08
C PHE A 95 24.07 3.08 36.70
N LEU A 96 23.22 3.83 35.96
CA LEU A 96 22.77 3.43 34.63
C LEU A 96 23.93 3.29 33.64
N ALA A 97 24.91 4.17 33.67
CA ALA A 97 26.12 4.04 32.87
C ALA A 97 26.93 2.80 33.25
N GLY A 98 26.95 2.47 34.53
CA GLY A 98 27.68 1.34 35.10
C GLY A 98 27.09 -0.02 34.79
N ILE A 99 25.76 -0.12 34.80
CA ILE A 99 25.01 -1.38 34.62
C ILE A 99 25.19 -2.01 33.22
N ASN A 100 25.42 -1.19 32.19
CA ASN A 100 25.62 -1.63 30.82
C ASN A 100 26.77 -2.66 30.64
N ASN A 101 27.73 -2.66 31.57
CA ASN A 101 28.83 -3.63 31.55
C ASN A 101 28.38 -5.09 31.78
N SER A 102 27.43 -5.29 32.71
CA SER A 102 26.86 -6.61 33.04
C SER A 102 25.50 -6.46 33.73
N PRO A 103 24.42 -6.19 32.97
CA PRO A 103 23.12 -5.82 33.56
C PRO A 103 22.55 -6.83 34.53
N ASN A 104 22.76 -8.12 34.28
CA ASN A 104 22.26 -9.17 35.16
C ASN A 104 23.02 -9.21 36.53
N SER A 105 24.33 -8.91 36.51
CA SER A 105 25.18 -8.89 37.70
C SER A 105 24.99 -7.64 38.54
N TYR A 106 24.41 -6.58 37.99
CA TYR A 106 24.14 -5.31 38.65
C TYR A 106 22.65 -5.03 38.85
N ASN A 107 21.79 -6.07 38.77
CA ASN A 107 20.36 -5.92 39.01
C ASN A 107 20.11 -5.62 40.49
N PRO A 108 19.58 -4.40 40.87
CA PRO A 108 19.43 -3.98 42.26
C PRO A 108 18.30 -4.71 42.99
N PHE A 109 17.38 -5.36 42.26
CA PHE A 109 16.30 -6.14 42.89
C PHE A 109 16.75 -7.51 43.36
N ASN A 110 18.00 -7.90 43.09
CA ASN A 110 18.69 -8.99 43.78
C ASN A 110 19.63 -8.39 44.85
N LYS A 111 19.30 -8.62 46.14
CA LYS A 111 20.02 -8.06 47.30
C LYS A 111 21.51 -8.39 47.35
N GLU A 112 21.91 -9.55 46.80
CA GLU A 112 23.30 -9.99 46.74
C GLU A 112 24.18 -9.10 45.83
N ASN A 113 23.58 -8.27 45.03
CA ASN A 113 24.31 -7.40 44.09
C ASN A 113 24.66 -6.02 44.67
N SER A 114 24.16 -5.65 45.86
CA SER A 114 24.28 -4.30 46.42
C SER A 114 25.71 -3.79 46.48
N GLU A 115 26.62 -4.60 47.02
CA GLU A 115 28.05 -4.22 47.13
C GLU A 115 28.70 -4.02 45.74
N LYS A 116 28.40 -4.93 44.80
CA LYS A 116 28.90 -4.85 43.42
C LYS A 116 28.38 -3.59 42.70
N ILE A 117 27.13 -3.23 42.93
CA ILE A 117 26.47 -2.03 42.37
C ILE A 117 27.19 -0.78 42.91
N ASN A 118 27.35 -0.68 44.24
CA ASN A 118 28.00 0.47 44.86
C ASN A 118 29.44 0.63 44.36
N LYS A 119 30.23 -0.45 44.32
CA LYS A 119 31.59 -0.43 43.80
C LYS A 119 31.63 0.02 42.34
N ARG A 120 30.71 -0.49 41.49
CA ARG A 120 30.65 -0.12 40.07
C ARG A 120 30.25 1.33 39.87
N THR A 121 29.24 1.84 40.60
CA THR A 121 28.78 3.22 40.54
C THR A 121 29.90 4.19 40.99
N LYS A 122 30.59 3.89 42.07
CA LYS A 122 31.77 4.67 42.51
C LYS A 122 32.88 4.68 41.46
N THR A 123 33.12 3.56 40.77
CA THR A 123 34.11 3.50 39.66
C THR A 123 33.74 4.46 38.55
N VAL A 124 32.45 4.54 38.18
CA VAL A 124 31.97 5.46 37.14
C VAL A 124 32.12 6.91 37.58
N LEU A 125 31.71 7.25 38.81
CA LEU A 125 31.87 8.60 39.39
C LEU A 125 33.33 9.03 39.45
N ALA A 126 34.23 8.14 39.88
CA ALA A 126 35.66 8.42 39.90
C ALA A 126 36.21 8.72 38.51
N LYS A 127 35.74 7.99 37.49
CA LYS A 127 36.14 8.24 36.11
C LYS A 127 35.57 9.53 35.55
N MET A 128 34.35 9.91 35.94
CA MET A 128 33.75 11.20 35.58
C MET A 128 34.56 12.36 36.17
N LEU A 129 35.04 12.26 37.42
CA LEU A 129 35.91 13.24 38.04
C LEU A 129 37.26 13.32 37.35
N GLU A 130 37.93 12.16 37.11
CA GLU A 130 39.21 12.07 36.40
C GLU A 130 39.14 12.78 35.03
N LEU A 131 38.04 12.58 34.31
CA LEU A 131 37.81 13.16 32.99
C LEU A 131 37.24 14.60 33.06
N LYS A 132 37.08 15.17 34.25
CA LYS A 132 36.57 16.53 34.49
C LYS A 132 35.14 16.77 34.01
N TYR A 133 34.30 15.73 33.91
CA TYR A 133 32.86 15.87 33.64
C TYR A 133 32.10 16.37 34.87
N ILE A 134 32.64 16.10 36.09
CA ILE A 134 32.12 16.60 37.36
C ILE A 134 33.26 17.22 38.17
N ASN A 135 32.91 18.12 39.06
CA ASN A 135 33.89 18.72 40.00
C ASN A 135 34.03 17.85 41.28
N GLN A 136 34.97 18.25 42.16
CA GLN A 136 35.28 17.50 43.38
C GLN A 136 34.12 17.50 44.39
N GLU A 137 33.31 18.55 44.40
CA GLU A 137 32.17 18.70 45.32
C GLU A 137 31.05 17.77 44.89
N ASP A 138 30.66 17.80 43.58
CA ASP A 138 29.66 16.89 43.01
C ASP A 138 30.04 15.43 43.21
N TYR A 139 31.33 15.10 43.02
CA TYR A 139 31.86 13.76 43.29
C TYR A 139 31.64 13.33 44.74
N LYS A 140 32.05 14.16 45.72
CA LYS A 140 31.90 13.85 47.16
C LYS A 140 30.44 13.65 47.53
N ASN A 141 29.56 14.54 47.06
CA ASN A 141 28.12 14.46 47.31
C ASN A 141 27.51 13.19 46.73
N ALA A 142 27.85 12.82 45.48
CA ALA A 142 27.39 11.61 44.87
C ALA A 142 27.89 10.33 45.53
N ILE A 143 29.17 10.30 45.96
CA ILE A 143 29.76 9.20 46.74
C ILE A 143 29.03 9.01 48.09
N SER A 144 28.74 10.08 48.83
CA SER A 144 27.97 9.99 50.08
C SER A 144 26.61 9.32 49.86
N LYS A 145 25.89 9.73 48.82
CA LYS A 145 24.59 9.11 48.48
C LYS A 145 24.69 7.64 48.05
N VAL A 146 25.78 7.25 47.36
CA VAL A 146 26.03 5.84 47.06
C VAL A 146 26.31 5.04 48.32
N ASP A 147 27.05 5.63 49.31
CA ASP A 147 27.34 4.99 50.59
C ASP A 147 26.12 4.87 51.51
N GLU A 148 25.19 5.84 51.44
CA GLU A 148 23.88 5.78 52.10
C GLU A 148 22.95 4.75 51.46
N GLY A 149 23.25 4.30 50.26
CA GLY A 149 22.49 3.34 49.44
C GLY A 149 21.53 4.01 48.44
N LEU A 150 21.70 3.64 47.18
CA LEU A 150 20.81 4.10 46.10
C LEU A 150 19.36 3.64 46.34
N LYS A 151 18.41 4.55 46.14
CA LYS A 151 16.97 4.27 46.35
C LYS A 151 16.33 3.77 45.09
N PHE A 152 16.32 2.45 44.90
CA PHE A 152 15.66 1.81 43.76
C PHE A 152 14.16 1.68 44.00
N LYS A 153 13.38 2.06 42.97
CA LYS A 153 11.92 1.92 42.95
C LYS A 153 11.51 1.29 41.64
N LYS A 154 11.08 0.01 41.67
CA LYS A 154 10.70 -0.73 40.48
C LYS A 154 9.49 -0.09 39.82
N GLY A 155 9.68 0.44 38.62
CA GLY A 155 8.60 0.94 37.74
C GLY A 155 8.02 -0.13 36.86
N LYS A 156 6.91 0.19 36.21
CA LYS A 156 6.30 -0.62 35.17
C LYS A 156 6.86 -0.16 33.83
N VAL A 157 7.54 -1.04 33.12
CA VAL A 157 7.84 -0.85 31.71
C VAL A 157 6.79 -1.68 30.97
N SER A 158 5.80 -1.01 30.40
CA SER A 158 4.81 -1.68 29.54
C SER A 158 5.48 -2.02 28.21
N ALA A 159 5.63 -3.29 27.91
CA ALA A 159 5.68 -3.72 26.52
C ALA A 159 4.28 -3.45 25.97
N ASP A 160 4.17 -2.53 25.04
CA ASP A 160 2.90 -2.27 24.37
C ASP A 160 2.72 -3.41 23.36
N ASP A 161 1.90 -4.41 23.73
CA ASP A 161 1.48 -5.51 22.85
C ASP A 161 0.43 -5.04 21.81
N ALA A 162 0.45 -3.77 21.45
CA ALA A 162 -0.49 -3.18 20.51
C ALA A 162 -0.41 -3.86 19.14
N VAL A 163 -1.54 -4.37 18.68
CA VAL A 163 -1.66 -4.90 17.32
C VAL A 163 -1.94 -3.75 16.37
N TYR A 164 -0.95 -3.44 15.53
CA TYR A 164 -1.08 -2.37 14.54
C TYR A 164 -2.01 -2.75 13.39
N SER A 165 -2.60 -1.73 12.74
CA SER A 165 -3.41 -1.92 11.52
C SER A 165 -2.56 -2.51 10.37
N TYR A 166 -3.22 -3.13 9.39
CA TYR A 166 -2.54 -3.57 8.15
C TYR A 166 -1.89 -2.41 7.40
N HIS A 167 -2.48 -1.21 7.49
CA HIS A 167 -1.88 0.00 6.92
C HIS A 167 -0.56 0.35 7.62
N THR A 168 -0.52 0.31 8.95
CA THR A 168 0.70 0.59 9.72
C THR A 168 1.79 -0.44 9.43
N ASP A 169 1.43 -1.73 9.29
CA ASP A 169 2.40 -2.77 8.91
C ASP A 169 2.99 -2.51 7.50
N ALA A 170 2.15 -2.10 6.55
CA ALA A 170 2.61 -1.72 5.20
C ALA A 170 3.47 -0.46 5.22
N LEU A 171 3.11 0.54 6.02
CA LEU A 171 3.90 1.75 6.25
C LEU A 171 5.29 1.40 6.77
N LEU A 172 5.38 0.55 7.79
CA LEU A 172 6.66 0.10 8.34
C LEU A 172 7.51 -0.63 7.30
N SER A 173 6.90 -1.51 6.51
CA SER A 173 7.60 -2.23 5.43
C SER A 173 8.15 -1.27 4.38
N GLN A 174 7.36 -0.30 3.94
CA GLN A 174 7.82 0.75 3.01
C GLN A 174 8.93 1.60 3.64
N THR A 175 8.77 2.02 4.89
CA THR A 175 9.76 2.84 5.59
C THR A 175 11.10 2.11 5.74
N ILE A 176 11.07 0.81 6.08
CA ILE A 176 12.28 -0.03 6.20
C ILE A 176 13.02 -0.04 4.86
N LYS A 177 12.30 -0.32 3.77
CA LYS A 177 12.87 -0.35 2.44
C LYS A 177 13.46 1.01 2.03
N ASP A 178 12.71 2.09 2.18
CA ASP A 178 13.11 3.43 1.74
C ASP A 178 14.33 3.96 2.55
N ILE A 179 14.41 3.64 3.84
CA ILE A 179 15.59 3.97 4.69
C ILE A 179 16.78 3.10 4.29
N SER A 180 16.57 1.79 4.07
CA SER A 180 17.61 0.86 3.60
C SER A 180 18.22 1.36 2.29
N ASP A 181 17.39 1.67 1.31
CA ASP A 181 17.82 2.17 -0.01
C ASP A 181 18.54 3.52 0.09
N LYS A 182 17.96 4.48 0.85
CA LYS A 182 18.51 5.83 0.97
C LYS A 182 19.85 5.88 1.71
N LYS A 183 20.00 5.06 2.76
CA LYS A 183 21.18 5.07 3.62
C LYS A 183 22.18 3.95 3.25
N HIS A 184 21.86 3.13 2.24
CA HIS A 184 22.68 1.99 1.80
C HIS A 184 23.01 1.02 2.95
N ILE A 185 22.02 0.73 3.78
CA ILE A 185 22.12 -0.20 4.92
C ILE A 185 21.18 -1.40 4.72
N SER A 186 21.43 -2.49 5.44
CA SER A 186 20.54 -3.66 5.38
C SER A 186 19.15 -3.34 5.97
N GLU A 187 18.12 -4.04 5.51
CA GLU A 187 16.75 -3.91 6.06
C GLU A 187 16.70 -4.24 7.55
N THR A 188 17.52 -5.20 8.04
CA THR A 188 17.64 -5.49 9.47
C THR A 188 18.13 -4.27 10.25
N PHE A 189 19.16 -3.59 9.73
CA PHE A 189 19.67 -2.37 10.34
C PHE A 189 18.60 -1.25 10.29
N ALA A 190 17.95 -1.07 9.13
CA ALA A 190 16.88 -0.09 8.96
C ALA A 190 15.71 -0.35 9.92
N THR A 191 15.33 -1.62 10.15
CA THR A 191 14.29 -2.01 11.10
C THR A 191 14.65 -1.59 12.52
N ASN A 192 15.86 -1.88 12.97
CA ASN A 192 16.31 -1.50 14.29
C ASN A 192 16.46 0.02 14.43
N TYR A 193 16.96 0.69 13.38
CA TYR A 193 17.02 2.15 13.33
C TYR A 193 15.64 2.80 13.49
N ILE A 194 14.63 2.32 12.75
CA ILE A 194 13.25 2.85 12.84
C ILE A 194 12.69 2.69 14.27
N ASN A 195 12.92 1.54 14.87
CA ASN A 195 12.37 1.25 16.21
C ASN A 195 13.06 2.05 17.34
N MET A 196 14.29 2.51 17.13
CA MET A 196 15.14 3.00 18.18
C MET A 196 15.61 4.45 18.03
N ALA A 197 15.48 5.05 16.83
CA ALA A 197 16.01 6.39 16.55
C ALA A 197 15.04 7.53 16.88
N GLY A 198 13.94 7.28 17.59
CA GLY A 198 12.99 8.32 17.96
C GLY A 198 12.36 9.02 16.74
N LEU A 199 12.12 8.27 15.65
CA LEU A 199 11.58 8.83 14.42
C LEU A 199 10.10 9.16 14.55
N THR A 200 9.69 10.27 13.92
CA THR A 200 8.29 10.58 13.68
C THR A 200 7.97 10.34 12.23
N ILE A 201 7.02 9.41 11.96
CA ILE A 201 6.58 9.04 10.63
C ILE A 201 5.16 9.57 10.40
N TYR A 202 4.99 10.40 9.39
CA TYR A 202 3.70 10.99 9.03
C TYR A 202 2.97 10.06 8.09
N SER A 203 2.07 9.26 8.64
CA SER A 203 1.23 8.28 7.92
C SER A 203 0.24 8.95 6.97
N THR A 204 -0.12 8.26 5.89
CA THR A 204 -1.25 8.63 5.01
C THR A 204 -2.55 8.02 5.46
N GLN A 205 -2.56 7.17 6.49
CA GLN A 205 -3.77 6.52 6.99
C GLN A 205 -4.82 7.55 7.38
N ASN A 206 -6.01 7.41 6.83
CA ASN A 206 -7.20 8.08 7.32
C ASN A 206 -7.90 7.15 8.33
N SER A 207 -7.87 7.50 9.62
CA SER A 207 -8.38 6.64 10.70
C SER A 207 -9.87 6.32 10.56
N ASN A 208 -10.69 7.24 10.03
CA ASN A 208 -12.10 6.99 9.79
C ASN A 208 -12.32 5.98 8.65
N ILE A 209 -11.58 6.12 7.54
CA ILE A 209 -11.64 5.18 6.41
C ILE A 209 -11.13 3.81 6.86
N GLN A 210 -9.96 3.75 7.48
CA GLN A 210 -9.37 2.51 7.97
C GLN A 210 -10.30 1.78 8.94
N GLY A 211 -10.87 2.49 9.91
CA GLY A 211 -11.81 1.89 10.88
C GLY A 211 -13.11 1.38 10.25
N LYS A 212 -13.64 2.05 9.20
CA LYS A 212 -14.78 1.56 8.43
C LYS A 212 -14.45 0.28 7.66
N MET A 213 -13.25 0.19 7.08
CA MET A 213 -12.77 -0.98 6.37
C MET A 213 -12.60 -2.16 7.35
N GLU A 214 -11.89 -1.97 8.45
CA GLU A 214 -11.65 -3.01 9.47
C GLU A 214 -12.97 -3.54 10.02
N LYS A 215 -13.89 -2.67 10.43
CA LYS A 215 -15.20 -3.04 10.94
C LYS A 215 -16.03 -3.88 9.96
N GLU A 216 -15.93 -3.63 8.66
CA GLU A 216 -16.62 -4.45 7.65
C GLU A 216 -15.93 -5.80 7.46
N PHE A 217 -14.60 -5.84 7.46
CA PHE A 217 -13.80 -7.04 7.30
C PHE A 217 -13.87 -7.99 8.51
N GLU A 218 -14.21 -7.50 9.69
CA GLU A 218 -14.40 -8.32 10.89
C GLU A 218 -15.70 -9.13 10.88
N LYS A 219 -16.63 -8.85 9.96
CA LYS A 219 -17.92 -9.56 9.91
C LYS A 219 -17.75 -10.99 9.40
N THR A 220 -18.12 -11.95 10.21
CA THR A 220 -17.99 -13.39 9.94
C THR A 220 -18.79 -13.88 8.72
N LYS A 221 -19.80 -13.13 8.29
CA LYS A 221 -20.62 -13.47 7.10
C LYS A 221 -19.82 -13.58 5.79
N TYR A 222 -18.59 -13.03 5.77
CA TYR A 222 -17.70 -13.12 4.62
C TYR A 222 -16.76 -14.32 4.67
N GLN A 223 -16.68 -15.02 5.79
CA GLN A 223 -15.80 -16.15 5.97
C GLN A 223 -16.47 -17.45 5.49
N LEU A 224 -16.02 -17.97 4.35
CA LEU A 224 -16.40 -19.28 3.88
C LEU A 224 -15.46 -20.33 4.47
N LYS A 225 -16.03 -21.45 4.91
CA LYS A 225 -15.24 -22.60 5.35
C LYS A 225 -14.57 -23.25 4.15
N SER A 226 -13.30 -23.59 4.28
CA SER A 226 -12.61 -24.43 3.31
C SER A 226 -13.27 -25.83 3.26
N GLN A 227 -13.44 -26.34 2.05
CA GLN A 227 -13.92 -27.71 1.82
C GLN A 227 -12.80 -28.73 1.94
N ASN A 228 -11.55 -28.26 1.82
CA ASN A 228 -10.32 -29.08 1.90
C ASN A 228 -9.75 -29.15 3.33
N GLY A 229 -10.49 -28.68 4.34
CA GLY A 229 -10.05 -28.66 5.75
C GLY A 229 -9.02 -27.59 6.09
N GLY A 230 -8.78 -26.64 5.17
CA GLY A 230 -7.90 -25.49 5.37
C GLY A 230 -8.56 -24.34 6.16
N GLU A 231 -7.89 -23.20 6.16
CA GLU A 231 -8.41 -21.97 6.78
C GLU A 231 -9.59 -21.41 6.00
N HIS A 232 -10.35 -20.52 6.65
CA HIS A 232 -11.45 -19.80 6.00
C HIS A 232 -10.95 -18.92 4.86
N SER A 233 -11.86 -18.63 3.91
CA SER A 233 -11.61 -17.65 2.87
C SER A 233 -11.14 -16.32 3.44
N GLN A 234 -10.37 -15.61 2.66
CA GLN A 234 -9.75 -14.33 2.99
C GLN A 234 -10.20 -13.25 2.02
N ALA A 235 -9.93 -12.00 2.39
CA ALA A 235 -10.08 -10.86 1.50
C ALA A 235 -9.00 -9.82 1.80
N ALA A 236 -8.77 -8.95 0.83
CA ALA A 236 -7.90 -7.81 0.99
C ALA A 236 -8.45 -6.59 0.24
N MET A 237 -8.26 -5.40 0.79
CA MET A 237 -8.71 -4.17 0.16
C MET A 237 -7.70 -3.04 0.35
N VAL A 238 -7.49 -2.27 -0.72
CA VAL A 238 -6.70 -1.03 -0.72
C VAL A 238 -7.60 0.11 -1.18
N LEU A 239 -7.54 1.24 -0.49
CA LEU A 239 -8.22 2.48 -0.85
C LEU A 239 -7.19 3.62 -0.99
N ILE A 240 -7.16 4.26 -2.18
CA ILE A 240 -6.19 5.29 -2.56
C ILE A 240 -6.92 6.59 -2.87
N ASP A 241 -6.40 7.70 -2.38
CA ASP A 241 -6.63 9.01 -2.98
C ASP A 241 -5.83 9.10 -4.29
N HIS A 242 -6.49 8.89 -5.42
CA HIS A 242 -5.84 8.84 -6.73
C HIS A 242 -5.23 10.19 -7.17
N LYS A 243 -5.61 11.32 -6.56
CA LYS A 243 -5.02 12.65 -6.87
C LYS A 243 -3.66 12.84 -6.24
N THR A 244 -3.42 12.15 -5.11
CA THR A 244 -2.19 12.27 -4.34
C THR A 244 -1.35 10.98 -4.32
N GLY A 245 -1.91 9.84 -4.67
CA GLY A 245 -1.26 8.52 -4.54
C GLY A 245 -1.19 8.01 -3.10
N GLN A 246 -1.79 8.73 -2.14
CA GLN A 246 -1.80 8.32 -0.74
C GLN A 246 -2.74 7.14 -0.50
N VAL A 247 -2.22 6.08 0.11
CA VAL A 247 -3.04 4.97 0.59
C VAL A 247 -3.71 5.40 1.88
N LEU A 248 -5.02 5.59 1.83
CA LEU A 248 -5.81 6.08 2.97
C LEU A 248 -6.31 4.94 3.87
N GLY A 249 -6.44 3.74 3.30
CA GLY A 249 -6.87 2.54 4.00
C GLY A 249 -6.33 1.28 3.35
N CYS A 250 -5.99 0.29 4.19
CA CYS A 250 -5.43 -0.99 3.76
C CYS A 250 -5.82 -2.08 4.76
N VAL A 251 -6.48 -3.13 4.28
CA VAL A 251 -6.83 -4.31 5.07
C VAL A 251 -6.42 -5.56 4.30
N GLY A 252 -5.65 -6.43 4.94
CA GLY A 252 -5.03 -7.60 4.31
C GLY A 252 -5.56 -8.96 4.77
N GLY A 253 -6.71 -9.01 5.46
CA GLY A 253 -7.33 -10.28 5.89
C GLY A 253 -8.70 -10.10 6.51
N LEU A 254 -9.56 -11.12 6.41
CA LEU A 254 -10.86 -11.19 7.08
C LEU A 254 -10.71 -11.53 8.56
N GLY A 255 -11.62 -11.01 9.36
CA GLY A 255 -11.62 -11.18 10.81
C GLY A 255 -10.77 -10.15 11.55
N LYS A 256 -10.80 -10.23 12.87
CA LYS A 256 -10.01 -9.33 13.72
C LYS A 256 -8.52 -9.67 13.60
N LYS A 257 -7.71 -8.66 13.29
CA LYS A 257 -6.25 -8.81 13.27
C LYS A 257 -5.72 -9.04 14.69
N THR A 258 -4.95 -10.10 14.90
CA THR A 258 -4.46 -10.52 16.22
C THR A 258 -2.94 -10.36 16.38
N THR A 259 -2.21 -10.18 15.30
CA THR A 259 -0.75 -10.09 15.32
C THR A 259 -0.27 -8.95 14.44
N SER A 260 0.73 -8.20 14.88
CA SER A 260 1.45 -7.21 14.04
C SER A 260 2.38 -7.93 13.07
N ARG A 261 2.61 -7.33 11.90
CA ARG A 261 3.51 -7.83 10.84
C ARG A 261 3.18 -9.24 10.30
N GLY A 262 1.91 -9.68 10.45
CA GLY A 262 1.41 -10.87 9.76
C GLY A 262 1.25 -10.64 8.25
N LEU A 263 0.86 -11.69 7.52
CA LEU A 263 0.61 -11.62 6.08
C LEU A 263 -0.41 -10.53 5.74
N ASN A 264 0.03 -9.54 4.97
CA ASN A 264 -0.82 -8.48 4.43
C ASN A 264 -1.14 -8.77 2.95
N ARG A 265 -2.25 -9.44 2.69
CA ARG A 265 -2.64 -9.85 1.33
C ARG A 265 -2.86 -8.66 0.39
N ALA A 266 -3.14 -7.49 0.93
CA ALA A 266 -3.32 -6.28 0.13
C ALA A 266 -2.02 -5.83 -0.59
N THR A 267 -0.86 -6.13 -0.01
CA THR A 267 0.45 -5.68 -0.51
C THR A 267 1.39 -6.82 -0.89
N GLN A 268 1.19 -8.03 -0.33
CA GLN A 268 2.14 -9.13 -0.45
C GLN A 268 1.63 -10.30 -1.28
N SER A 269 0.30 -10.53 -1.32
CA SER A 269 -0.26 -11.62 -2.14
C SER A 269 -0.39 -11.19 -3.59
N ILE A 270 0.12 -12.00 -4.50
CA ILE A 270 -0.02 -11.86 -5.95
C ILE A 270 -0.97 -12.95 -6.45
N ARG A 271 -2.05 -12.51 -7.14
CA ARG A 271 -3.15 -13.38 -7.56
C ARG A 271 -3.54 -13.10 -9.01
N GLN A 272 -4.11 -14.08 -9.67
CA GLN A 272 -4.74 -13.92 -10.98
C GLN A 272 -5.89 -12.91 -10.88
N THR A 273 -6.01 -12.01 -11.85
CA THR A 273 -6.94 -10.87 -11.79
C THR A 273 -8.26 -11.13 -12.50
N GLY A 274 -8.28 -12.14 -13.37
CA GLY A 274 -9.40 -12.35 -14.25
C GLY A 274 -9.77 -11.06 -15.00
N SER A 275 -11.03 -10.91 -15.35
CA SER A 275 -11.54 -9.78 -16.14
C SER A 275 -11.30 -8.37 -15.55
N CYS A 276 -10.77 -8.23 -14.33
CA CYS A 276 -10.36 -6.91 -13.84
C CYS A 276 -9.14 -6.34 -14.58
N ILE A 277 -8.41 -7.15 -15.34
CA ILE A 277 -7.30 -6.68 -16.17
C ILE A 277 -7.78 -5.93 -17.43
N LYS A 278 -8.97 -6.26 -17.97
CA LYS A 278 -9.51 -5.75 -19.24
C LYS A 278 -9.41 -4.24 -19.42
N PRO A 279 -9.78 -3.41 -18.43
CA PRO A 279 -9.66 -1.95 -18.57
C PRO A 279 -8.23 -1.45 -18.73
N ILE A 280 -7.29 -2.02 -18.00
CA ILE A 280 -5.91 -1.55 -17.95
C ILE A 280 -5.00 -2.21 -19.01
N ALA A 281 -5.28 -3.46 -19.38
CA ALA A 281 -4.51 -4.20 -20.39
C ALA A 281 -5.05 -4.02 -21.81
N VAL A 282 -6.34 -3.74 -21.97
CA VAL A 282 -6.98 -3.71 -23.28
C VAL A 282 -7.56 -2.33 -23.60
N LEU A 283 -8.51 -1.80 -22.80
CA LEU A 283 -9.18 -0.54 -23.16
C LEU A 283 -8.24 0.65 -23.16
N VAL A 284 -7.41 0.81 -22.13
CA VAL A 284 -6.47 1.93 -22.07
C VAL A 284 -5.51 1.93 -23.25
N PRO A 285 -4.75 0.85 -23.55
CA PRO A 285 -3.85 0.89 -24.70
C PRO A 285 -4.60 0.98 -26.04
N GLY A 286 -5.66 0.22 -26.27
CA GLY A 286 -6.37 0.22 -27.56
C GLY A 286 -6.99 1.58 -27.93
N ILE A 287 -7.61 2.26 -26.93
CA ILE A 287 -8.15 3.61 -27.14
C ILE A 287 -7.03 4.65 -27.27
N SER A 288 -5.91 4.47 -26.51
CA SER A 288 -4.75 5.37 -26.62
C SER A 288 -4.08 5.33 -27.98
N GLU A 289 -3.93 4.13 -28.55
CA GLU A 289 -3.35 3.89 -29.88
C GLU A 289 -4.38 4.11 -31.00
N LYS A 290 -5.66 4.43 -30.65
CA LYS A 290 -6.78 4.68 -31.57
C LYS A 290 -7.13 3.49 -32.47
N LEU A 291 -6.94 2.26 -31.97
CA LEU A 291 -7.24 1.04 -32.69
C LEU A 291 -8.76 0.78 -32.75
N PHE A 292 -9.46 1.07 -31.69
CA PHE A 292 -10.89 0.95 -31.57
C PHE A 292 -11.51 2.02 -30.66
N THR A 293 -12.82 2.09 -30.63
CA THR A 293 -13.64 3.00 -29.82
C THR A 293 -14.67 2.20 -29.00
N GLY A 294 -15.40 2.86 -28.12
CA GLY A 294 -16.51 2.23 -27.38
C GLY A 294 -17.61 1.68 -28.29
N ALA A 295 -17.75 2.23 -29.50
CA ALA A 295 -18.74 1.82 -30.50
C ALA A 295 -18.24 0.76 -31.49
N THR A 296 -16.95 0.48 -31.54
CA THR A 296 -16.40 -0.55 -32.47
C THR A 296 -17.05 -1.90 -32.19
N ILE A 297 -17.45 -2.60 -33.26
CA ILE A 297 -18.07 -3.91 -33.20
C ILE A 297 -17.00 -4.98 -33.27
N PHE A 298 -17.12 -5.96 -32.38
CA PHE A 298 -16.36 -7.21 -32.38
C PHE A 298 -17.34 -8.39 -32.39
N ASP A 299 -16.88 -9.53 -32.86
CA ASP A 299 -17.70 -10.73 -32.97
C ASP A 299 -17.54 -11.59 -31.70
N ASP A 300 -18.62 -11.76 -30.98
CA ASP A 300 -18.65 -12.55 -29.75
C ASP A 300 -19.18 -13.96 -30.03
N GLU A 301 -18.43 -14.70 -30.83
CA GLU A 301 -18.63 -16.11 -31.10
C GLU A 301 -17.44 -16.94 -30.67
N GLN A 302 -17.68 -18.22 -30.37
CA GLN A 302 -16.58 -19.11 -30.01
C GLN A 302 -15.60 -19.26 -31.15
N LYS A 303 -14.34 -19.01 -30.93
CA LYS A 303 -13.29 -19.22 -31.92
C LYS A 303 -11.94 -19.55 -31.24
N GLU A 304 -11.12 -20.28 -32.00
CA GLU A 304 -9.75 -20.54 -31.67
C GLU A 304 -8.85 -19.41 -32.19
N PHE A 305 -7.98 -18.91 -31.31
CA PHE A 305 -7.01 -17.88 -31.62
C PHE A 305 -5.63 -18.50 -31.91
N ALA A 306 -4.64 -17.65 -32.18
CA ALA A 306 -3.27 -18.09 -32.40
C ALA A 306 -2.78 -19.02 -31.29
N ASP A 307 -1.87 -19.93 -31.61
CA ASP A 307 -1.28 -20.90 -30.71
C ASP A 307 -2.28 -21.86 -30.02
N GLY A 308 -3.47 -22.06 -30.63
CA GLY A 308 -4.50 -22.92 -30.06
C GLY A 308 -5.22 -22.38 -28.85
N TYR A 309 -5.10 -21.07 -28.57
CA TYR A 309 -5.82 -20.43 -27.47
C TYR A 309 -7.32 -20.34 -27.76
N ASN A 310 -8.11 -21.05 -26.96
CA ASN A 310 -9.58 -21.17 -27.15
C ASN A 310 -10.31 -20.75 -25.87
N PRO A 311 -10.43 -19.44 -25.58
CA PRO A 311 -11.15 -18.95 -24.42
C PRO A 311 -12.66 -19.07 -24.59
N GLU A 312 -13.36 -19.31 -23.47
CA GLU A 312 -14.82 -19.35 -23.44
C GLU A 312 -15.40 -18.13 -22.72
N ASN A 313 -16.63 -17.74 -23.06
CA ASN A 313 -17.39 -16.80 -22.30
C ASN A 313 -17.97 -17.47 -21.04
N TYR A 314 -18.04 -16.70 -19.92
CA TYR A 314 -18.75 -17.16 -18.74
C TYR A 314 -20.28 -17.28 -18.96
N SER A 315 -20.82 -16.56 -19.94
CA SER A 315 -22.23 -16.52 -20.34
C SER A 315 -22.39 -16.89 -21.81
N LYS A 316 -23.59 -16.75 -22.31
CA LYS A 316 -23.88 -16.98 -23.74
C LYS A 316 -23.09 -16.02 -24.64
N TYR A 317 -22.77 -16.46 -25.81
CA TYR A 317 -22.23 -15.62 -26.90
C TYR A 317 -23.32 -14.66 -27.41
N LEU A 318 -22.94 -13.46 -27.78
CA LEU A 318 -23.84 -12.37 -28.14
C LEU A 318 -23.75 -11.95 -29.61
N GLY A 319 -22.87 -12.58 -30.41
CA GLY A 319 -22.59 -12.21 -31.79
C GLY A 319 -21.96 -10.82 -31.88
N ASN A 320 -22.27 -10.10 -32.96
CA ASN A 320 -21.72 -8.76 -33.17
C ASN A 320 -22.15 -7.76 -32.09
N ILE A 321 -21.23 -7.36 -31.24
CA ILE A 321 -21.48 -6.42 -30.12
C ILE A 321 -20.42 -5.30 -30.06
N THR A 322 -20.82 -4.17 -29.51
CA THR A 322 -19.91 -3.05 -29.30
C THR A 322 -18.95 -3.32 -28.14
N VAL A 323 -17.77 -2.68 -28.14
CA VAL A 323 -16.81 -2.66 -27.00
C VAL A 323 -17.52 -2.31 -25.70
N ARG A 324 -18.40 -1.30 -25.70
CA ARG A 324 -19.22 -0.90 -24.55
C ARG A 324 -20.03 -2.06 -24.00
N ARG A 325 -20.73 -2.78 -24.89
CA ARG A 325 -21.57 -3.92 -24.52
C ARG A 325 -20.74 -5.11 -24.02
N ALA A 326 -19.63 -5.40 -24.69
CA ALA A 326 -18.69 -6.44 -24.27
C ALA A 326 -18.14 -6.18 -22.87
N LEU A 327 -17.85 -4.90 -22.53
CA LEU A 327 -17.39 -4.51 -21.20
C LEU A 327 -18.50 -4.64 -20.14
N GLU A 328 -19.72 -4.18 -20.44
CA GLU A 328 -20.89 -4.25 -19.56
C GLU A 328 -21.12 -5.67 -19.02
N SER A 329 -21.19 -6.64 -19.95
CA SER A 329 -21.43 -8.06 -19.64
C SER A 329 -20.16 -8.88 -19.42
N SER A 330 -18.99 -8.23 -19.56
CA SER A 330 -17.68 -8.88 -19.34
C SER A 330 -17.35 -10.03 -20.29
N GLN A 331 -17.81 -9.98 -21.55
CA GLN A 331 -17.51 -11.01 -22.56
C GLN A 331 -16.00 -11.17 -22.74
N ASN A 332 -15.55 -12.38 -23.09
CA ASN A 332 -14.13 -12.70 -23.20
C ASN A 332 -13.62 -12.56 -24.63
N ILE A 333 -14.36 -13.14 -25.60
CA ILE A 333 -13.88 -13.22 -26.97
C ILE A 333 -13.53 -11.85 -27.56
N PRO A 334 -14.39 -10.82 -27.48
CA PRO A 334 -14.05 -9.51 -28.02
C PRO A 334 -12.81 -8.88 -27.39
N PHE A 335 -12.53 -9.17 -26.12
CA PHE A 335 -11.34 -8.65 -25.46
C PHE A 335 -10.05 -9.35 -25.90
N VAL A 336 -10.12 -10.61 -26.31
CA VAL A 336 -8.99 -11.31 -26.92
C VAL A 336 -8.75 -10.79 -28.34
N GLU A 337 -9.81 -10.56 -29.13
CA GLU A 337 -9.70 -9.91 -30.45
C GLU A 337 -9.06 -8.52 -30.36
N MET A 338 -9.52 -7.69 -29.43
CA MET A 338 -8.89 -6.39 -29.16
C MET A 338 -7.42 -6.51 -28.75
N MET A 339 -7.02 -7.57 -28.03
CA MET A 339 -5.62 -7.80 -27.66
C MET A 339 -4.76 -8.19 -28.87
N GLU A 340 -5.31 -8.91 -29.85
CA GLU A 340 -4.59 -9.17 -31.10
C GLU A 340 -4.26 -7.85 -31.82
N GLU A 341 -5.21 -6.91 -31.91
CA GLU A 341 -5.00 -5.59 -32.52
C GLU A 341 -3.95 -4.75 -31.73
N ILE A 342 -3.99 -4.77 -30.41
CA ILE A 342 -3.10 -4.00 -29.52
C ILE A 342 -1.69 -4.61 -29.49
N THR A 343 -1.59 -5.90 -29.59
CA THR A 343 -0.48 -6.80 -29.25
C THR A 343 -0.18 -6.88 -27.75
N PRO A 344 0.08 -8.08 -27.20
CA PRO A 344 0.44 -8.26 -25.78
C PRO A 344 1.63 -7.40 -25.35
N LYS A 345 2.62 -7.24 -26.21
CA LYS A 345 3.82 -6.41 -25.98
C LYS A 345 3.48 -4.95 -25.71
N THR A 346 2.57 -4.37 -26.50
CA THR A 346 2.09 -2.98 -26.29
C THR A 346 1.30 -2.88 -24.99
N SER A 347 0.40 -3.81 -24.71
CA SER A 347 -0.35 -3.89 -23.46
C SER A 347 0.58 -3.90 -22.24
N MET A 348 1.59 -4.77 -22.22
CA MET A 348 2.57 -4.86 -21.14
C MET A 348 3.34 -3.57 -20.89
N LYS A 349 3.63 -2.76 -21.94
CA LYS A 349 4.26 -1.45 -21.77
C LYS A 349 3.39 -0.49 -20.97
N TYR A 350 2.07 -0.48 -21.23
CA TYR A 350 1.12 0.32 -20.47
C TYR A 350 1.00 -0.16 -19.03
N LEU A 351 0.85 -1.45 -18.80
CA LEU A 351 0.77 -2.06 -17.48
C LEU A 351 1.99 -1.74 -16.61
N LYS A 352 3.22 -1.92 -17.15
CA LYS A 352 4.47 -1.59 -16.46
C LYS A 352 4.55 -0.09 -16.10
N LYS A 353 4.10 0.79 -17.01
CA LYS A 353 4.05 2.24 -16.75
C LYS A 353 3.02 2.61 -15.67
N MET A 354 1.97 1.82 -15.48
CA MET A 354 0.94 1.99 -14.45
C MET A 354 1.28 1.30 -13.12
N GLY A 355 2.53 0.83 -12.95
CA GLY A 355 3.04 0.31 -11.68
C GLY A 355 2.89 -1.21 -11.48
N ILE A 356 2.55 -1.97 -12.53
CA ILE A 356 2.55 -3.44 -12.48
C ILE A 356 3.98 -3.93 -12.68
N THR A 357 4.59 -4.46 -11.62
CA THR A 357 6.00 -4.89 -11.61
C THR A 357 6.18 -6.40 -11.64
N THR A 358 5.10 -7.16 -11.55
CA THR A 358 5.13 -8.62 -11.46
C THR A 358 5.11 -9.34 -12.82
N LEU A 359 4.93 -8.59 -13.92
CA LEU A 359 4.89 -9.14 -15.27
C LEU A 359 6.24 -9.75 -15.69
N SER A 360 6.17 -10.92 -16.26
CA SER A 360 7.29 -11.66 -16.86
C SER A 360 7.16 -11.74 -18.39
N GLU A 361 8.16 -12.30 -19.08
CA GLU A 361 8.09 -12.53 -20.52
C GLU A 361 7.00 -13.54 -20.89
N LYS A 362 6.63 -14.43 -19.97
CA LYS A 362 5.55 -15.41 -20.19
C LYS A 362 4.17 -14.77 -20.28
N ASP A 363 4.01 -13.53 -19.84
CA ASP A 363 2.75 -12.79 -19.95
C ASP A 363 2.55 -12.14 -21.33
N GLU A 364 3.54 -12.23 -22.24
CA GLU A 364 3.45 -11.72 -23.61
C GLU A 364 2.65 -12.67 -24.50
N ASN A 365 1.38 -12.90 -24.18
CA ASN A 365 0.45 -13.74 -24.90
C ASN A 365 -1.01 -13.22 -24.80
N LEU A 366 -1.94 -13.81 -25.53
CA LEU A 366 -3.33 -13.36 -25.60
C LEU A 366 -4.12 -13.56 -24.28
N ALA A 367 -3.73 -14.52 -23.43
CA ALA A 367 -4.39 -14.75 -22.15
C ALA A 367 -4.28 -13.54 -21.21
N LEU A 368 -3.29 -12.64 -21.46
CA LEU A 368 -3.16 -11.36 -20.77
C LEU A 368 -4.47 -10.53 -20.85
N ALA A 369 -5.23 -10.62 -21.95
CA ALA A 369 -6.51 -9.92 -22.11
C ALA A 369 -7.52 -10.28 -21.01
N LEU A 370 -7.45 -11.49 -20.49
CA LEU A 370 -8.41 -12.06 -19.54
C LEU A 370 -7.84 -12.19 -18.12
N GLY A 371 -6.56 -11.85 -17.93
CA GLY A 371 -5.88 -11.91 -16.63
C GLY A 371 -5.24 -13.25 -16.31
N GLY A 372 -5.01 -14.08 -17.34
CA GLY A 372 -4.12 -15.24 -17.28
C GLY A 372 -2.68 -14.76 -17.20
N LEU A 373 -2.05 -14.84 -16.03
CA LEU A 373 -0.74 -14.28 -15.72
C LEU A 373 0.19 -15.37 -15.15
N ASP A 374 1.49 -15.28 -15.46
CA ASP A 374 2.49 -16.20 -14.89
C ASP A 374 2.52 -16.14 -13.35
N LYS A 375 2.57 -14.93 -12.80
CA LYS A 375 2.63 -14.73 -11.34
C LYS A 375 1.36 -14.15 -10.75
N GLY A 376 0.71 -13.26 -11.44
CA GLY A 376 -0.41 -12.47 -10.94
C GLY A 376 -0.02 -11.06 -10.49
N ILE A 377 -0.97 -10.35 -9.85
CA ILE A 377 -0.83 -8.94 -9.45
C ILE A 377 -1.38 -8.76 -8.03
N SER A 378 -0.76 -7.87 -7.24
CA SER A 378 -1.28 -7.57 -5.89
C SER A 378 -2.44 -6.56 -5.93
N PRO A 379 -3.32 -6.56 -4.90
CA PRO A 379 -4.38 -5.55 -4.78
C PRO A 379 -3.86 -4.11 -4.81
N LEU A 380 -2.71 -3.84 -4.22
CA LEU A 380 -2.07 -2.52 -4.25
C LEU A 380 -1.68 -2.10 -5.67
N GLN A 381 -1.08 -3.01 -6.46
CA GLN A 381 -0.71 -2.73 -7.85
C GLN A 381 -1.95 -2.53 -8.73
N MET A 382 -2.99 -3.34 -8.56
CA MET A 382 -4.28 -3.15 -9.25
C MET A 382 -4.91 -1.80 -8.89
N ALA A 383 -4.89 -1.43 -7.60
CA ALA A 383 -5.39 -0.12 -7.15
C ALA A 383 -4.61 1.04 -7.77
N SER A 384 -3.30 0.91 -7.90
CA SER A 384 -2.43 1.89 -8.55
C SER A 384 -2.73 2.08 -10.03
N ALA A 385 -2.95 0.98 -10.76
CA ALA A 385 -3.29 1.02 -12.18
C ALA A 385 -4.68 1.65 -12.41
N TYR A 386 -5.69 1.28 -11.63
CA TYR A 386 -7.02 1.90 -11.69
C TYR A 386 -7.01 3.37 -11.23
N ALA A 387 -6.17 3.71 -10.23
CA ALA A 387 -5.94 5.10 -9.81
C ALA A 387 -5.39 5.95 -10.94
N THR A 388 -4.61 5.38 -11.86
CA THR A 388 -4.11 6.09 -13.04
C THR A 388 -5.24 6.50 -13.99
N ILE A 389 -6.23 5.63 -14.19
CA ILE A 389 -7.44 5.96 -14.97
C ILE A 389 -8.24 7.06 -14.25
N ALA A 390 -8.49 6.89 -12.94
CA ALA A 390 -9.24 7.83 -12.13
C ALA A 390 -8.58 9.22 -12.09
N ASN A 391 -7.25 9.28 -12.14
CA ASN A 391 -6.42 10.49 -12.11
C ASN A 391 -6.02 10.98 -13.52
N ASP A 392 -6.95 10.92 -14.48
CA ASP A 392 -6.82 11.50 -15.82
C ASP A 392 -5.57 11.04 -16.59
N GLY A 393 -5.20 9.77 -16.43
CA GLY A 393 -4.05 9.15 -17.11
C GLY A 393 -2.70 9.46 -16.47
N VAL A 394 -2.69 10.02 -15.27
CA VAL A 394 -1.46 10.34 -14.52
C VAL A 394 -1.23 9.30 -13.42
N TYR A 395 -0.19 8.52 -13.58
CA TYR A 395 0.30 7.59 -12.56
C TYR A 395 1.00 8.35 -11.44
N ILE A 396 0.68 7.99 -10.21
CA ILE A 396 1.38 8.42 -9.00
C ILE A 396 1.66 7.16 -8.19
N GLU A 397 2.93 6.96 -7.82
CA GLU A 397 3.33 5.81 -7.01
C GLU A 397 2.62 5.82 -5.66
N PRO A 398 1.97 4.72 -5.26
CA PRO A 398 1.28 4.65 -3.98
C PRO A 398 2.24 4.81 -2.81
N THR A 399 1.82 5.54 -1.78
CA THR A 399 2.63 5.72 -0.57
C THR A 399 1.80 5.59 0.69
N PHE A 400 2.40 5.02 1.76
CA PHE A 400 1.81 4.86 3.08
C PHE A 400 2.22 5.97 4.06
N TYR A 401 3.21 6.81 3.69
CA TYR A 401 3.64 7.95 4.49
C TYR A 401 4.02 9.15 3.62
N THR A 402 4.08 10.34 4.20
CA THR A 402 4.45 11.58 3.49
C THR A 402 5.85 12.07 3.84
N LYS A 403 6.28 11.91 5.08
CA LYS A 403 7.62 12.29 5.53
C LYS A 403 8.03 11.53 6.78
N ILE A 404 9.34 11.47 7.01
CA ILE A 404 9.99 10.94 8.20
C ILE A 404 10.93 12.02 8.74
N ILE A 405 10.84 12.33 10.02
CA ILE A 405 11.73 13.26 10.69
C ILE A 405 12.43 12.55 11.88
N ASN A 406 13.61 13.03 12.26
CA ASN A 406 14.31 12.60 13.47
C ASN A 406 13.82 13.36 14.70
N SER A 407 14.39 13.06 15.88
CA SER A 407 14.14 13.74 17.17
C SER A 407 14.39 15.26 17.12
N ASN A 408 15.32 15.71 16.27
CA ASN A 408 15.64 17.11 16.06
C ASN A 408 14.76 17.79 15.00
N SER A 409 13.63 17.16 14.60
CA SER A 409 12.71 17.65 13.57
C SER A 409 13.31 17.81 12.17
N GLN A 410 14.49 17.24 11.91
CA GLN A 410 15.11 17.26 10.59
C GLN A 410 14.47 16.20 9.70
N ILE A 411 14.22 16.55 8.44
CA ILE A 411 13.59 15.64 7.47
C ILE A 411 14.61 14.60 7.00
N ILE A 412 14.39 13.34 7.39
CA ILE A 412 15.15 12.20 6.90
C ILE A 412 14.69 11.83 5.50
N ILE A 413 13.38 11.61 5.32
CA ILE A 413 12.77 11.31 4.02
C ILE A 413 11.52 12.17 3.87
N GLN A 414 11.35 12.72 2.68
CA GLN A 414 10.09 13.31 2.23
C GLN A 414 9.72 12.66 0.91
N THR A 415 8.54 12.07 0.84
CA THR A 415 8.05 11.47 -0.40
C THR A 415 7.73 12.59 -1.39
N LYS A 416 8.51 12.65 -2.47
CA LYS A 416 8.17 13.48 -3.63
C LYS A 416 7.39 12.60 -4.58
N GLN A 417 6.10 12.81 -4.66
CA GLN A 417 5.25 12.07 -5.58
C GLN A 417 5.63 12.41 -7.02
N LYS A 418 6.30 11.46 -7.69
CA LYS A 418 6.62 11.57 -9.11
C LYS A 418 5.35 11.31 -9.90
N LYS A 419 4.81 12.36 -10.52
CA LYS A 419 3.67 12.28 -11.43
C LYS A 419 4.18 11.90 -12.83
N LYS A 420 3.63 10.84 -13.40
CA LYS A 420 3.99 10.36 -14.73
C LYS A 420 2.74 10.26 -15.59
N LYS A 421 2.63 11.08 -16.63
CA LYS A 421 1.53 10.97 -17.61
C LYS A 421 1.75 9.70 -18.44
N ILE A 422 0.78 8.79 -18.43
CA ILE A 422 0.81 7.51 -19.15
C ILE A 422 -0.02 7.61 -20.43
N PHE A 423 -1.20 8.22 -20.35
CA PHE A 423 -2.10 8.48 -21.47
C PHE A 423 -2.83 9.82 -21.28
N SER A 424 -3.61 10.23 -22.27
CA SER A 424 -4.28 11.53 -22.22
C SER A 424 -5.47 11.51 -21.26
N LYS A 425 -5.86 12.69 -20.74
CA LYS A 425 -7.09 12.87 -19.95
C LYS A 425 -8.35 12.51 -20.74
N ASP A 426 -8.29 12.66 -22.06
CA ASP A 426 -9.41 12.37 -22.97
C ASP A 426 -9.63 10.86 -23.07
N VAL A 427 -8.55 10.07 -23.19
CA VAL A 427 -8.59 8.60 -23.09
C VAL A 427 -9.12 8.19 -21.71
N ALA A 428 -8.59 8.78 -20.65
CA ALA A 428 -9.04 8.49 -19.28
C ALA A 428 -10.55 8.71 -19.13
N TYR A 429 -11.08 9.82 -19.67
CA TYR A 429 -12.50 10.13 -19.61
C TYR A 429 -13.36 9.07 -20.33
N ILE A 430 -12.96 8.68 -21.55
CA ILE A 430 -13.68 7.63 -22.31
C ILE A 430 -13.68 6.32 -21.54
N VAL A 431 -12.53 5.90 -21.00
CA VAL A 431 -12.44 4.65 -20.22
C VAL A 431 -13.26 4.74 -18.92
N LYS A 432 -13.31 5.91 -18.25
CA LYS A 432 -14.17 6.13 -17.07
C LYS A 432 -15.65 5.93 -17.45
N GLU A 433 -16.09 6.53 -18.55
CA GLU A 433 -17.48 6.42 -19.03
C GLU A 433 -17.83 4.97 -19.40
N LEU A 434 -16.95 4.28 -20.12
CA LEU A 434 -17.13 2.87 -20.42
C LEU A 434 -17.25 2.01 -19.15
N LEU A 435 -16.42 2.28 -18.14
CA LEU A 435 -16.44 1.57 -16.86
C LEU A 435 -17.66 1.88 -15.98
N THR A 436 -18.49 2.85 -16.34
CA THR A 436 -19.78 3.04 -15.67
C THR A 436 -20.82 2.01 -16.08
N GLU A 437 -20.68 1.36 -17.26
CA GLU A 437 -21.66 0.39 -17.78
C GLU A 437 -21.79 -0.88 -16.91
N PRO A 438 -20.71 -1.50 -16.41
CA PRO A 438 -20.85 -2.61 -15.47
C PRO A 438 -21.67 -2.27 -14.21
N VAL A 439 -21.80 -0.97 -13.87
CA VAL A 439 -22.56 -0.48 -12.70
C VAL A 439 -23.95 0.02 -13.07
N LYS A 440 -24.12 0.72 -14.22
CA LYS A 440 -25.37 1.36 -14.62
C LYS A 440 -26.19 0.54 -15.63
N GLY A 441 -25.51 -0.27 -16.45
CA GLY A 441 -26.13 -1.02 -17.53
C GLY A 441 -27.05 -2.13 -17.03
N SER A 442 -28.08 -2.44 -17.82
CA SER A 442 -29.09 -3.46 -17.45
C SER A 442 -28.53 -4.88 -17.31
N ASN A 443 -27.38 -5.15 -17.96
CA ASN A 443 -26.66 -6.42 -17.88
C ASN A 443 -25.32 -6.27 -17.17
N GLY A 444 -25.17 -5.19 -16.41
CA GLY A 444 -23.94 -4.87 -15.70
C GLY A 444 -23.62 -5.88 -14.60
N THR A 445 -22.36 -6.30 -14.53
CA THR A 445 -21.87 -7.30 -13.57
C THR A 445 -21.66 -6.73 -12.15
N ALA A 446 -21.71 -5.41 -11.98
CA ALA A 446 -21.43 -4.68 -10.75
C ALA A 446 -22.54 -3.69 -10.34
N THR A 447 -23.79 -3.91 -10.75
CA THR A 447 -24.91 -2.99 -10.50
C THR A 447 -25.15 -2.69 -9.00
N TYR A 448 -24.83 -3.63 -8.13
CA TYR A 448 -24.93 -3.49 -6.67
C TYR A 448 -23.82 -2.63 -6.05
N CYS A 449 -22.84 -2.18 -6.85
CA CYS A 449 -21.78 -1.27 -6.43
C CYS A 449 -22.14 0.21 -6.63
N ALA A 450 -23.35 0.51 -7.13
CA ALA A 450 -23.81 1.88 -7.28
C ALA A 450 -23.82 2.62 -5.94
N ILE A 451 -23.42 3.90 -5.96
CA ILE A 451 -23.41 4.80 -4.82
C ILE A 451 -24.31 6.00 -5.17
N SER A 452 -25.28 6.28 -4.31
CA SER A 452 -26.23 7.38 -4.55
C SER A 452 -25.50 8.72 -4.73
N GLY A 453 -25.82 9.44 -5.81
CA GLY A 453 -25.23 10.73 -6.13
C GLY A 453 -23.80 10.69 -6.67
N MET A 454 -23.19 9.51 -6.86
CA MET A 454 -21.82 9.36 -7.35
C MET A 454 -21.78 8.66 -8.70
N ASP A 455 -20.89 9.10 -9.58
CA ASP A 455 -20.46 8.23 -10.67
C ASP A 455 -19.51 7.15 -10.12
N VAL A 456 -19.79 5.92 -10.48
CA VAL A 456 -18.98 4.76 -10.12
C VAL A 456 -18.52 4.08 -11.39
N ALA A 457 -17.22 3.95 -11.56
CA ALA A 457 -16.56 3.17 -12.59
C ALA A 457 -15.98 1.91 -11.95
N ALA A 458 -16.41 0.73 -12.40
CA ALA A 458 -15.97 -0.51 -11.76
C ALA A 458 -15.94 -1.69 -12.75
N LYS A 459 -15.14 -2.70 -12.38
CA LYS A 459 -15.05 -3.97 -13.09
C LYS A 459 -14.94 -5.12 -12.10
N THR A 460 -15.73 -6.17 -12.34
CA THR A 460 -15.60 -7.45 -11.63
C THR A 460 -14.55 -8.33 -12.28
N GLY A 461 -13.87 -9.13 -11.46
CA GLY A 461 -12.97 -10.20 -11.90
C GLY A 461 -13.36 -11.52 -11.27
N THR A 462 -13.22 -12.55 -12.04
CA THR A 462 -13.37 -13.96 -11.65
C THR A 462 -12.32 -14.72 -12.44
N THR A 463 -11.55 -15.56 -11.76
CA THR A 463 -10.60 -16.45 -12.41
C THR A 463 -11.25 -17.79 -12.74
N ASP A 464 -10.62 -18.54 -13.62
CA ASP A 464 -10.99 -19.92 -13.89
C ASP A 464 -11.05 -20.71 -12.60
N GLU A 465 -11.88 -21.74 -12.53
CA GLU A 465 -12.13 -22.53 -11.32
C GLU A 465 -12.65 -21.71 -10.10
N ASN A 466 -12.96 -20.43 -10.28
CA ASN A 466 -13.43 -19.53 -9.21
C ASN A 466 -12.47 -19.41 -8.01
N TYR A 467 -11.17 -19.47 -8.18
CA TYR A 467 -10.21 -19.33 -7.09
C TYR A 467 -10.09 -17.90 -6.56
N ASP A 468 -10.27 -16.91 -7.43
CA ASP A 468 -10.15 -15.50 -7.10
C ASP A 468 -11.37 -14.70 -7.56
N ARG A 469 -11.84 -13.82 -6.71
CA ARG A 469 -12.89 -12.86 -6.99
C ARG A 469 -12.38 -11.45 -6.74
N TRP A 470 -12.60 -10.56 -7.69
CA TRP A 470 -12.14 -9.19 -7.63
C TRP A 470 -13.25 -8.19 -7.85
N LEU A 471 -13.09 -7.02 -7.25
CA LEU A 471 -13.70 -5.78 -7.70
C LEU A 471 -12.66 -4.67 -7.71
N CYS A 472 -12.45 -4.07 -8.86
CA CYS A 472 -11.64 -2.89 -9.04
C CYS A 472 -12.53 -1.73 -9.48
N GLY A 473 -12.51 -0.62 -8.75
CA GLY A 473 -13.38 0.50 -9.07
C GLY A 473 -12.96 1.80 -8.43
N PHE A 474 -13.57 2.90 -8.89
CA PHE A 474 -13.32 4.24 -8.38
C PHE A 474 -14.53 5.15 -8.54
N THR A 475 -14.54 6.21 -7.76
CA THR A 475 -15.45 7.34 -7.83
C THR A 475 -14.65 8.61 -8.17
N PRO A 476 -15.24 9.79 -8.32
CA PRO A 476 -14.47 11.03 -8.44
C PRO A 476 -13.55 11.34 -7.25
N TYR A 477 -13.72 10.66 -6.11
CA TYR A 477 -12.98 10.88 -4.88
C TYR A 477 -11.84 9.87 -4.66
N TYR A 478 -12.15 8.56 -4.76
CA TYR A 478 -11.25 7.50 -4.34
C TYR A 478 -11.24 6.33 -5.31
N THR A 479 -10.11 5.64 -5.35
CA THR A 479 -9.96 4.35 -6.02
C THR A 479 -9.85 3.26 -4.97
N ALA A 480 -10.59 2.17 -5.15
CA ALA A 480 -10.55 1.04 -4.24
C ALA A 480 -10.56 -0.29 -5.01
N VAL A 481 -9.76 -1.22 -4.54
CA VAL A 481 -9.65 -2.57 -5.10
C VAL A 481 -9.79 -3.59 -3.98
N THR A 482 -10.66 -4.57 -4.21
CA THR A 482 -10.92 -5.68 -3.29
C THR A 482 -10.66 -7.00 -3.99
N TRP A 483 -9.90 -7.86 -3.32
CA TRP A 483 -9.70 -9.27 -3.63
C TRP A 483 -10.40 -10.14 -2.59
N TYR A 484 -10.89 -11.31 -3.01
CA TYR A 484 -11.48 -12.33 -2.16
C TYR A 484 -11.13 -13.73 -2.70
N GLY A 485 -10.72 -14.64 -1.82
CA GLY A 485 -10.33 -16.01 -2.17
C GLY A 485 -9.77 -16.79 -0.99
N PHE A 486 -9.19 -17.95 -1.25
CA PHE A 486 -8.45 -18.72 -0.26
C PHE A 486 -6.95 -18.51 -0.45
N ASP A 487 -6.16 -18.67 0.61
CA ASP A 487 -4.70 -18.58 0.52
C ASP A 487 -4.11 -19.70 -0.35
N GLN A 488 -4.64 -20.90 -0.23
CA GLN A 488 -4.42 -21.99 -1.18
C GLN A 488 -5.54 -21.97 -2.21
N ASN A 489 -5.23 -22.26 -3.49
CA ASN A 489 -6.23 -22.28 -4.54
C ASN A 489 -7.35 -23.27 -4.21
N GLU A 490 -8.53 -22.73 -3.99
CA GLU A 490 -9.75 -23.48 -3.69
C GLU A 490 -10.95 -22.76 -4.31
N THR A 491 -11.86 -23.51 -4.90
CA THR A 491 -13.06 -22.96 -5.54
C THR A 491 -13.96 -22.24 -4.53
N ILE A 492 -14.28 -20.99 -4.83
CA ILE A 492 -15.16 -20.15 -4.02
C ILE A 492 -16.61 -20.54 -4.28
N ASN A 493 -17.19 -21.37 -3.42
CA ASN A 493 -18.62 -21.74 -3.45
C ASN A 493 -19.45 -20.74 -2.65
N TYR A 494 -19.64 -19.56 -3.21
CA TYR A 494 -20.44 -18.50 -2.60
C TYR A 494 -21.89 -18.57 -3.07
N ASN A 495 -22.84 -18.85 -2.17
CA ASN A 495 -24.26 -19.02 -2.45
C ASN A 495 -24.99 -17.71 -2.82
N GLY A 496 -24.39 -16.86 -3.60
CA GLY A 496 -24.98 -15.59 -3.98
C GLY A 496 -24.74 -15.26 -5.45
N LYS A 497 -25.70 -14.56 -6.07
CA LYS A 497 -25.54 -14.03 -7.43
C LYS A 497 -24.52 -12.89 -7.53
N LYS A 498 -24.06 -12.35 -6.38
CA LYS A 498 -23.18 -11.19 -6.32
C LYS A 498 -21.77 -11.64 -5.94
N ASN A 499 -20.77 -11.04 -6.60
CA ASN A 499 -19.35 -11.26 -6.28
C ASN A 499 -19.02 -10.80 -4.84
N PRO A 500 -18.47 -11.65 -3.95
CA PRO A 500 -18.21 -11.30 -2.55
C PRO A 500 -17.20 -10.15 -2.40
N ALA A 501 -16.19 -10.03 -3.27
CA ALA A 501 -15.28 -8.89 -3.30
C ALA A 501 -16.05 -7.59 -3.59
N GLY A 502 -17.02 -7.66 -4.50
CA GLY A 502 -17.87 -6.53 -4.82
C GLY A 502 -18.83 -6.13 -3.69
N ILE A 503 -19.33 -7.10 -2.93
CA ILE A 503 -20.18 -6.81 -1.75
C ILE A 503 -19.37 -6.07 -0.67
N LEU A 504 -18.15 -6.54 -0.38
CA LEU A 504 -17.23 -5.86 0.53
C LEU A 504 -16.94 -4.43 0.06
N TRP A 505 -16.56 -4.29 -1.22
CA TRP A 505 -16.30 -3.00 -1.85
C TRP A 505 -17.48 -2.05 -1.71
N ALA A 506 -18.69 -2.51 -2.07
CA ALA A 506 -19.90 -1.70 -2.07
C ALA A 506 -20.25 -1.21 -0.66
N ASN A 507 -20.21 -2.09 0.35
CA ASN A 507 -20.54 -1.74 1.73
C ASN A 507 -19.54 -0.71 2.29
N ILE A 508 -18.26 -0.88 2.04
CA ILE A 508 -17.22 0.02 2.51
C ILE A 508 -17.31 1.36 1.77
N MET A 509 -17.41 1.35 0.44
CA MET A 509 -17.43 2.58 -0.34
C MET A 509 -18.70 3.40 -0.08
N ASN A 510 -19.88 2.77 0.07
CA ASN A 510 -21.08 3.48 0.51
C ASN A 510 -20.86 4.14 1.88
N SER A 511 -20.29 3.42 2.83
CA SER A 511 -19.99 3.99 4.16
C SER A 511 -18.97 5.13 4.10
N VAL A 512 -17.92 5.00 3.28
CA VAL A 512 -16.88 6.03 3.10
C VAL A 512 -17.47 7.29 2.44
N HIS A 513 -18.41 7.14 1.50
CA HIS A 513 -19.02 8.25 0.75
C HIS A 513 -20.24 8.87 1.43
N SER A 514 -20.72 8.35 2.56
CA SER A 514 -21.98 8.77 3.19
C SER A 514 -22.08 10.28 3.49
N ASN A 515 -20.94 10.94 3.70
CA ASN A 515 -20.86 12.39 4.01
C ASN A 515 -20.15 13.20 2.91
N LEU A 516 -19.93 12.61 1.73
CA LEU A 516 -19.32 13.32 0.61
C LEU A 516 -20.39 13.92 -0.31
N ALA A 517 -20.11 15.09 -0.86
CA ALA A 517 -20.98 15.72 -1.84
C ALA A 517 -21.12 14.85 -3.11
N SER A 518 -22.27 14.87 -3.75
CA SER A 518 -22.50 14.23 -5.04
C SER A 518 -21.48 14.69 -6.08
N ALA A 519 -20.91 13.76 -6.84
CA ALA A 519 -19.89 14.06 -7.84
C ALA A 519 -19.99 13.18 -9.07
N LYS A 520 -19.65 13.76 -10.22
CA LYS A 520 -19.61 13.08 -11.52
C LYS A 520 -18.22 13.17 -12.14
N PHE A 521 -17.92 12.29 -13.05
CA PHE A 521 -16.71 12.39 -13.86
C PHE A 521 -16.78 13.60 -14.80
N THR A 522 -15.74 14.42 -14.78
CA THR A 522 -15.74 15.67 -15.57
C THR A 522 -15.33 15.37 -17.01
N LYS A 523 -16.22 15.70 -17.95
CA LYS A 523 -15.94 15.59 -19.38
C LYS A 523 -14.81 16.54 -19.79
N THR A 524 -13.92 16.07 -20.63
CA THR A 524 -12.82 16.87 -21.19
C THR A 524 -13.23 17.50 -22.53
N SER A 525 -12.55 18.60 -22.90
CA SER A 525 -12.84 19.33 -24.15
C SER A 525 -12.41 18.55 -25.42
N GLY A 526 -11.46 17.61 -25.28
CA GLY A 526 -10.95 16.79 -26.38
C GLY A 526 -11.85 15.58 -26.76
N VAL A 527 -13.01 15.45 -26.09
CA VAL A 527 -13.94 14.34 -26.31
C VAL A 527 -15.26 14.86 -26.88
N THR A 528 -15.68 14.26 -27.99
CA THR A 528 -16.95 14.54 -28.63
C THR A 528 -17.96 13.42 -28.33
N LYS A 529 -19.20 13.79 -28.00
CA LYS A 529 -20.33 12.88 -27.81
C LYS A 529 -21.14 12.82 -29.09
N VAL A 530 -21.46 11.62 -29.55
CA VAL A 530 -22.20 11.39 -30.79
C VAL A 530 -23.20 10.26 -30.59
N THR A 531 -24.41 10.37 -31.19
CA THR A 531 -25.38 9.28 -31.23
C THR A 531 -24.95 8.26 -32.28
N VAL A 532 -24.84 7.00 -31.88
CA VAL A 532 -24.41 5.89 -32.75
C VAL A 532 -25.47 4.82 -32.87
N CYS A 533 -25.43 4.11 -33.98
CA CYS A 533 -26.28 2.95 -34.25
C CYS A 533 -25.80 1.75 -33.42
N GLY A 534 -26.65 1.15 -32.60
CA GLY A 534 -26.32 0.03 -31.75
C GLY A 534 -25.97 -1.28 -32.47
N GLN A 535 -26.31 -1.38 -33.77
CA GLN A 535 -25.98 -2.55 -34.56
C GLN A 535 -24.71 -2.42 -35.41
N THR A 536 -24.32 -1.20 -35.80
CA THR A 536 -23.15 -0.99 -36.66
C THR A 536 -22.04 -0.22 -36.00
N GLY A 537 -22.29 0.39 -34.83
CA GLY A 537 -21.32 1.28 -34.17
C GLY A 537 -21.05 2.58 -34.93
N LYS A 538 -21.65 2.79 -36.12
CA LYS A 538 -21.53 4.00 -36.95
C LYS A 538 -22.43 5.13 -36.43
N ILE A 539 -22.18 6.37 -36.86
CA ILE A 539 -23.06 7.52 -36.54
C ILE A 539 -24.48 7.21 -36.96
N ALA A 540 -25.43 7.35 -36.05
CA ALA A 540 -26.82 7.01 -36.29
C ALA A 540 -27.48 7.93 -37.35
N ASN A 541 -28.32 7.37 -38.18
CA ASN A 541 -29.29 8.10 -39.05
C ASN A 541 -30.72 7.83 -38.58
N THR A 542 -31.69 8.43 -39.26
CA THR A 542 -33.11 8.33 -38.89
C THR A 542 -33.70 6.93 -39.03
N GLY A 543 -33.05 6.02 -39.76
CA GLY A 543 -33.49 4.64 -39.95
C GLY A 543 -32.91 3.64 -38.94
N CYS A 544 -32.02 4.06 -38.05
CA CYS A 544 -31.39 3.16 -37.10
C CYS A 544 -32.38 2.73 -36.01
N PRO A 545 -32.58 1.40 -35.79
CA PRO A 545 -33.58 0.91 -34.84
C PRO A 545 -33.23 1.11 -33.39
N ASN A 546 -31.94 1.04 -33.06
CA ASN A 546 -31.39 1.19 -31.71
C ASN A 546 -30.25 2.18 -31.77
N THR A 547 -30.34 3.24 -30.95
CA THR A 547 -29.29 4.26 -30.85
C THR A 547 -28.94 4.55 -29.44
N TYR A 548 -27.66 4.92 -29.22
CA TYR A 548 -27.17 5.35 -27.94
C TYR A 548 -26.07 6.42 -28.10
N GLU A 549 -25.73 7.12 -27.04
CA GLU A 549 -24.69 8.14 -27.06
C GLU A 549 -23.32 7.52 -26.73
N GLU A 550 -22.31 7.80 -27.54
CA GLU A 550 -20.93 7.33 -27.35
C GLU A 550 -19.95 8.49 -27.44
N TYR A 551 -18.79 8.30 -26.81
CA TYR A 551 -17.73 9.29 -26.69
C TYR A 551 -16.53 8.93 -27.57
N PHE A 552 -16.04 9.91 -28.33
CA PHE A 552 -14.95 9.75 -29.29
C PHE A 552 -13.83 10.75 -29.05
N LEU A 553 -12.59 10.29 -29.22
CA LEU A 553 -11.44 11.17 -29.36
C LEU A 553 -11.52 11.95 -30.68
N ALA A 554 -10.80 13.07 -30.77
CA ALA A 554 -10.66 13.77 -32.04
C ALA A 554 -10.06 12.84 -33.09
N GLY A 555 -10.73 12.77 -34.26
CA GLY A 555 -10.30 11.96 -35.40
C GLY A 555 -10.64 10.47 -35.32
N THR A 556 -11.46 10.02 -34.32
CA THR A 556 -11.90 8.61 -34.21
C THR A 556 -13.40 8.42 -34.39
N LYS A 557 -14.13 9.45 -34.80
CA LYS A 557 -15.55 9.31 -35.10
C LYS A 557 -15.76 8.39 -36.32
N PRO A 558 -16.65 7.40 -36.24
CA PRO A 558 -16.96 6.56 -37.39
C PRO A 558 -17.77 7.31 -38.46
N GLU A 559 -17.93 6.70 -39.61
CA GLU A 559 -18.80 7.17 -40.66
C GLU A 559 -20.29 7.08 -40.27
N VAL A 560 -21.17 7.70 -41.07
CA VAL A 560 -22.62 7.58 -40.90
C VAL A 560 -23.06 6.16 -41.24
N CYS A 561 -24.05 5.65 -40.53
CA CYS A 561 -24.61 4.31 -40.74
C CYS A 561 -25.24 4.21 -42.15
N ASP A 562 -24.74 3.29 -42.94
CA ASP A 562 -25.17 2.98 -44.27
C ASP A 562 -26.16 1.79 -44.34
N LYS A 563 -26.18 0.95 -43.30
CA LYS A 563 -27.05 -0.24 -43.22
C LYS A 563 -28.54 0.08 -43.07
N HIS A 564 -28.85 1.21 -42.42
CA HIS A 564 -30.21 1.62 -42.08
C HIS A 564 -30.59 2.94 -42.79
N SER A 565 -30.07 3.19 -44.01
CA SER A 565 -30.49 4.36 -44.79
C SER A 565 -32.00 4.27 -45.01
N GLY A 566 -32.71 5.27 -44.48
CA GLY A 566 -34.16 5.36 -44.68
C GLY A 566 -34.48 5.25 -46.18
N LYS A 567 -35.44 4.42 -46.56
CA LYS A 567 -36.02 4.47 -47.89
C LYS A 567 -36.36 5.93 -48.15
N GLU A 568 -35.82 6.52 -49.23
CA GLU A 568 -36.38 7.73 -49.81
C GLU A 568 -37.88 7.52 -49.92
N ILE A 569 -38.67 8.24 -49.13
CA ILE A 569 -40.10 8.32 -49.34
C ILE A 569 -40.25 9.11 -50.63
N ASN A 570 -40.52 8.41 -51.73
CA ASN A 570 -40.99 9.00 -52.97
C ASN A 570 -42.25 9.80 -52.66
N THR A 571 -42.11 11.08 -52.38
CA THR A 571 -43.21 12.03 -52.35
C THR A 571 -43.53 12.49 -53.77
N ASN A 572 -44.16 11.58 -54.55
CA ASN A 572 -45.08 11.98 -55.57
C ASN A 572 -46.47 11.77 -55.01
N ASN A 573 -47.10 12.83 -54.46
CA ASN A 573 -48.44 13.29 -54.77
C ASN A 573 -48.90 14.43 -53.87
N SER A 574 -49.24 15.51 -54.59
CA SER A 574 -50.32 16.49 -54.40
C SER A 574 -50.30 17.40 -53.15
N SER A 575 -49.98 18.64 -53.51
CA SER A 575 -50.74 19.86 -53.24
C SER A 575 -51.65 19.91 -51.99
N GLN A 576 -51.23 20.73 -51.04
CA GLN A 576 -52.11 21.86 -50.63
C GLN A 576 -51.27 22.90 -49.87
N GLN A 577 -51.41 24.10 -50.41
CA GLN A 577 -50.95 25.39 -49.87
C GLN A 577 -51.42 25.58 -48.42
N ASN A 578 -50.56 26.11 -47.58
CA ASN A 578 -50.96 27.27 -46.77
C ASN A 578 -49.74 28.10 -46.42
N THR A 579 -49.79 29.25 -47.00
CA THR A 579 -49.03 30.47 -46.81
C THR A 579 -49.09 30.95 -45.34
N TYR A 580 -47.94 31.33 -44.80
CA TYR A 580 -47.86 32.61 -44.04
C TYR A 580 -46.42 33.17 -44.12
N ASN A 581 -46.35 34.31 -44.75
CA ASN A 581 -45.32 35.38 -44.77
C ASN A 581 -44.74 35.66 -43.36
N THR A 582 -43.59 36.15 -43.19
CA THR A 582 -42.78 37.32 -43.65
C THR A 582 -41.61 37.42 -42.68
N THR A 583 -40.46 37.89 -42.87
CA THR A 583 -39.77 38.90 -43.65
C THR A 583 -38.27 38.90 -43.28
N ASN A 584 -37.44 39.02 -44.29
CA ASN A 584 -36.27 39.89 -44.48
C ASN A 584 -35.23 40.07 -43.32
N LYS A 585 -33.93 39.90 -43.56
CA LYS A 585 -33.01 40.68 -44.40
C LYS A 585 -31.63 40.03 -44.41
N LYS A 586 -31.07 39.73 -45.58
CA LYS A 586 -29.96 40.35 -46.31
C LYS A 586 -28.61 40.42 -45.59
N THR A 587 -27.70 39.69 -46.14
CA THR A 587 -26.51 39.93 -47.01
C THR A 587 -25.26 40.18 -46.18
N ASP A 588 -24.16 39.58 -46.43
CA ASP A 588 -23.30 39.66 -47.60
C ASP A 588 -22.26 38.52 -47.64
N THR A 589 -22.04 38.08 -48.83
CA THR A 589 -20.99 37.27 -49.40
C THR A 589 -19.64 37.99 -49.38
N VAL A 590 -18.54 37.32 -49.05
CA VAL A 590 -17.25 37.54 -49.78
C VAL A 590 -16.49 36.20 -49.80
N THR A 591 -16.22 35.82 -51.00
CA THR A 591 -15.31 34.81 -51.53
C THR A 591 -13.86 35.19 -51.40
N ASN A 592 -13.01 34.22 -51.37
CA ASN A 592 -11.76 33.92 -52.10
C ASN A 592 -10.71 33.35 -51.15
N SER A 593 -10.21 32.24 -51.39
CA SER A 593 -9.36 31.56 -52.36
C SER A 593 -7.88 31.54 -51.98
N PHE A 594 -7.38 30.28 -51.95
CA PHE A 594 -6.01 29.86 -52.26
C PHE A 594 -4.81 30.60 -51.63
N ASP A 595 -3.90 29.91 -50.97
CA ASP A 595 -2.80 29.23 -51.64
C ASP A 595 -1.94 28.39 -50.69
N THR A 596 -1.35 27.39 -51.27
CA THR A 596 -0.35 26.43 -50.87
C THR A 596 0.95 27.07 -50.46
N THR A 597 1.71 26.51 -49.54
CA THR A 597 3.00 25.87 -49.74
C THR A 597 3.87 25.90 -48.47
N THR A 598 4.36 24.71 -48.17
CA THR A 598 5.73 24.27 -47.83
C THR A 598 6.43 24.76 -46.57
N THR A 599 6.77 23.73 -45.81
CA THR A 599 8.10 23.32 -45.29
C THR A 599 8.75 24.07 -44.13
N ASP A 600 9.16 23.20 -43.25
CA ASP A 600 10.45 23.11 -42.55
C ASP A 600 10.69 23.86 -41.24
N ASP A 601 10.92 23.00 -40.29
CA ASP A 601 12.05 22.91 -39.36
C ASP A 601 12.37 24.03 -38.34
N LEU A 602 12.53 23.49 -37.15
CA LEU A 602 13.63 23.77 -36.20
C LEU A 602 13.54 24.95 -35.21
N ASP A 603 13.80 24.52 -34.02
CA ASP A 603 14.60 25.12 -32.94
C ASP A 603 14.00 26.08 -31.93
N LEU A 604 14.16 25.56 -30.70
CA LEU A 604 14.27 26.34 -29.46
C LEU A 604 15.24 27.53 -29.58
N PRO A 605 15.01 28.56 -28.80
CA PRO A 605 16.10 28.94 -27.93
C PRO A 605 15.72 29.19 -26.47
N THR A 606 16.65 28.79 -25.64
CA THR A 606 16.91 29.19 -24.27
C THR A 606 17.30 30.68 -24.18
N ASN A 607 16.92 31.28 -23.08
CA ASN A 607 17.74 32.11 -22.19
C ASN A 607 17.25 33.50 -21.79
N THR A 608 17.14 33.59 -20.46
CA THR A 608 17.70 34.59 -19.52
C THR A 608 17.29 36.07 -19.55
N LYS A 609 16.82 36.41 -18.32
CA LYS A 609 17.09 37.65 -17.54
C LYS A 609 16.67 39.02 -18.06
N LYS A 610 15.85 39.71 -17.27
CA LYS A 610 16.28 40.80 -16.36
C LYS A 610 15.10 41.44 -15.62
N GLU A 611 15.43 41.80 -14.40
CA GLU A 611 14.69 42.63 -13.46
C GLU A 611 14.38 44.01 -14.02
N GLU A 612 13.27 44.62 -13.61
CA GLU A 612 13.25 46.03 -13.22
C GLU A 612 12.11 46.33 -12.23
N LYS A 613 12.56 46.93 -11.13
CA LYS A 613 11.77 47.56 -10.07
C LYS A 613 10.97 48.74 -10.58
N LYS A 614 9.79 48.98 -10.08
CA LYS A 614 9.33 50.35 -9.70
C LYS A 614 8.32 50.31 -8.56
N THR A 615 8.70 50.93 -7.50
CA THR A 615 8.06 51.49 -6.32
C THR A 615 6.96 52.53 -6.67
N ASN A 616 5.93 52.56 -5.84
CA ASN A 616 5.35 53.71 -5.12
C ASN A 616 3.94 53.33 -4.62
N THR A 617 3.66 53.39 -3.40
CA THR A 617 3.53 54.38 -2.34
C THR A 617 2.04 54.51 -1.94
N ILE A 618 1.77 54.07 -0.73
CA ILE A 618 0.91 54.56 0.38
C ILE A 618 -0.41 55.28 0.06
N THR A 619 -1.52 54.78 0.64
CA THR A 619 -2.35 55.54 1.57
C THR A 619 -3.18 54.68 2.50
N ASN A 620 -3.12 55.01 3.77
CA ASN A 620 -3.90 54.55 4.91
C ASN A 620 -5.39 54.94 4.83
N ASN A 621 -6.24 54.10 5.41
CA ASN A 621 -7.25 54.47 6.43
C ASN A 621 -7.87 53.18 7.00
N LYS A 622 -7.64 52.95 8.19
CA LYS A 622 -8.27 53.06 9.52
C LYS A 622 -9.73 52.57 9.62
N ASN A 623 -9.86 51.69 10.63
CA ASN A 623 -10.98 51.42 11.56
C ASN A 623 -12.10 50.55 10.97
N ASP A 624 -12.39 49.38 11.60
CA ASP A 624 -13.17 49.27 12.84
C ASP A 624 -13.21 47.80 13.32
N GLU A 625 -12.91 47.69 14.57
CA GLU A 625 -13.47 46.94 15.70
C GLU A 625 -14.00 45.51 15.52
N MET A 626 -13.38 44.65 16.32
CA MET A 626 -13.90 43.36 16.82
C MET A 626 -15.00 43.59 17.88
N PRO A 627 -15.81 42.60 18.18
CA PRO A 627 -16.12 42.32 19.58
C PRO A 627 -15.67 40.91 20.04
N ASN A 628 -14.97 40.94 21.13
CA ASN A 628 -14.77 39.86 22.09
C ASN A 628 -16.10 39.33 22.64
N ASN A 629 -16.20 38.02 22.81
CA ASN A 629 -17.04 37.46 23.85
C ASN A 629 -16.33 36.39 24.65
N LYS A 630 -16.30 36.75 25.95
CA LYS A 630 -15.80 36.00 27.09
C LYS A 630 -16.62 34.73 27.34
N ILE A 631 -15.93 33.72 27.74
CA ILE A 631 -16.44 32.50 28.38
C ILE A 631 -16.46 32.77 29.88
N GLU A 632 -17.61 32.65 30.51
CA GLU A 632 -17.76 32.54 31.95
C GLU A 632 -18.00 31.06 32.34
N ASN A 633 -17.18 30.62 33.28
CA ASN A 633 -17.36 29.43 34.10
C ASN A 633 -18.56 29.60 35.04
N ASN A 634 -19.37 28.58 35.19
CA ASN A 634 -20.09 28.35 36.43
C ASN A 634 -20.15 26.89 36.82
N ASN A 635 -19.46 26.59 37.89
CA ASN A 635 -19.64 25.44 38.79
C ASN A 635 -20.93 25.63 39.61
N SER A 636 -21.70 24.57 39.77
CA SER A 636 -22.31 24.22 41.08
C SER A 636 -22.96 22.83 41.06
N ILE A 637 -22.41 21.95 41.77
CA ILE A 637 -22.86 21.02 42.81
C ILE A 637 -24.41 20.96 43.00
N ASN A 638 -24.98 19.75 42.84
CA ASN A 638 -25.77 19.15 43.91
C ASN A 638 -26.01 17.65 43.76
N SER A 639 -25.74 17.01 44.84
CA SER A 639 -26.04 15.67 45.33
C SER A 639 -27.53 15.33 45.40
N ASN A 640 -27.89 14.07 45.18
CA ASN A 640 -28.66 13.18 46.09
C ASN A 640 -29.00 11.87 45.38
N SER A 641 -28.38 10.80 45.82
CA SER A 641 -28.90 9.67 46.64
C SER A 641 -30.28 9.14 46.21
N ASN A 642 -30.29 7.85 45.83
CA ASN A 642 -30.95 6.82 46.62
C ASN A 642 -30.75 5.38 46.09
N ASN A 643 -30.25 4.58 46.98
CA ASN A 643 -30.30 3.16 47.17
C ASN A 643 -31.50 2.44 46.58
N LYS A 644 -31.27 1.25 46.03
CA LYS A 644 -31.84 0.01 46.60
C LYS A 644 -31.07 -1.22 46.16
N GLN A 645 -30.52 -1.85 47.16
CA GLN A 645 -30.11 -3.25 47.27
C GLN A 645 -31.23 -4.20 46.81
N ASN A 646 -30.81 -5.30 46.21
CA ASN A 646 -31.25 -6.63 46.70
C ASN A 646 -30.22 -7.69 46.28
N SER A 647 -29.57 -8.18 47.30
CA SER A 647 -28.90 -9.46 47.42
C SER A 647 -29.91 -10.60 47.50
N ILE A 648 -29.47 -11.77 47.15
CA ILE A 648 -29.76 -13.12 47.76
C ILE A 648 -28.94 -14.11 46.90
N ASN A 649 -27.84 -14.59 47.36
CA ASN A 649 -27.52 -15.72 48.24
C ASN A 649 -27.66 -17.11 47.58
N ASN A 650 -26.47 -17.74 47.58
CA ASN A 650 -26.19 -19.08 48.11
C ASN A 650 -26.63 -20.26 47.24
N THR A 651 -25.90 -21.30 47.09
CA THR A 651 -25.03 -22.08 47.99
C THR A 651 -24.34 -23.19 47.19
N THR A 652 -23.06 -23.35 47.44
CA THR A 652 -22.34 -24.58 47.82
C THR A 652 -22.58 -25.91 47.12
N ASN A 653 -21.55 -26.52 46.70
CA ASN A 653 -20.78 -27.68 47.23
C ASN A 653 -20.12 -28.43 46.07
N SER A 654 -18.83 -28.50 46.07
CA SER A 654 -17.85 -29.34 46.77
C SER A 654 -17.75 -30.76 46.22
N ASN A 655 -16.50 -31.10 46.15
CA ASN A 655 -15.91 -32.45 46.18
C ASN A 655 -15.65 -33.10 44.83
N ASP A 656 -14.56 -33.55 44.56
CA ASP A 656 -13.33 -34.01 45.23
C ASP A 656 -12.64 -35.00 44.29
N LYS A 657 -11.32 -34.97 44.44
CA LYS A 657 -10.36 -36.08 44.32
C LYS A 657 -9.83 -36.45 42.94
N GLN A 658 -8.60 -36.08 42.81
CA GLN A 658 -7.40 -36.89 43.08
C GLN A 658 -7.25 -38.09 42.14
N ASN A 659 -6.19 -38.19 41.43
CA ASN A 659 -4.88 -38.79 41.77
C ASN A 659 -4.07 -38.90 40.48
N LEU A 660 -2.86 -38.38 40.46
CA LEU A 660 -1.61 -39.01 40.89
C LEU A 660 -0.89 -39.79 39.80
N ILE A 661 0.28 -39.27 39.45
CA ILE A 661 1.59 -39.96 39.44
C ILE A 661 1.75 -40.98 38.30
N SER A 662 2.82 -41.02 37.56
CA SER A 662 4.26 -40.88 37.75
C SER A 662 4.98 -41.21 36.45
N THR A 663 6.01 -40.44 36.17
CA THR A 663 7.42 -40.80 36.08
C THR A 663 7.83 -42.05 35.35
N ASN A 664 8.81 -41.81 34.56
CA ASN A 664 10.12 -42.44 34.43
C ASN A 664 10.40 -42.99 33.04
N LYS A 665 11.44 -42.42 32.48
CA LYS A 665 12.83 -42.83 32.42
C LYS A 665 13.17 -43.94 31.42
N THR A 666 14.05 -43.50 30.53
CA THR A 666 15.33 -44.08 30.15
C THR A 666 15.41 -45.47 29.55
N ASN A 667 16.06 -45.51 28.45
CA ASN A 667 17.31 -46.17 28.06
C ASN A 667 17.20 -46.70 26.62
N GLN A 668 18.09 -46.21 25.80
CA GLN A 668 19.43 -46.78 25.42
C GLN A 668 19.34 -48.22 24.93
N ASN A 669 19.82 -48.33 23.77
CA ASN A 669 20.85 -49.20 23.24
C ASN A 669 20.49 -50.01 22.01
N ASN A 670 21.28 -49.72 21.01
CA ASN A 670 22.29 -50.61 20.35
C ASN A 670 21.78 -51.79 19.54
N SER A 671 22.20 -51.75 18.39
CA SER A 671 23.19 -52.60 17.68
C SER A 671 22.66 -53.22 16.40
N THR A 672 23.38 -52.90 15.42
CA THR A 672 24.28 -53.68 14.57
C THR A 672 23.68 -54.52 13.46
N SER A 673 24.29 -54.24 12.33
CA SER A 673 24.77 -55.17 11.27
C SER A 673 23.70 -55.75 10.37
N THR A 674 23.88 -55.91 9.12
CA THR A 674 24.98 -56.17 8.19
C THR A 674 24.41 -56.18 6.77
N SER A 675 25.20 -55.66 5.87
CA SER A 675 25.69 -56.22 4.59
C SER A 675 24.62 -56.78 3.63
N GLU A 676 24.73 -56.60 2.41
CA GLU A 676 25.62 -56.79 1.28
C GLU A 676 24.92 -56.35 -0.02
N GLU A 677 25.62 -55.66 -0.80
CA GLU A 677 26.28 -55.97 -2.08
C GLU A 677 25.36 -56.34 -3.25
N LYS A 678 25.50 -55.73 -4.33
CA LYS A 678 26.32 -55.81 -5.56
C LYS A 678 25.58 -55.17 -6.71
N LYS A 679 26.19 -54.41 -7.42
CA LYS A 679 27.17 -54.37 -8.53
C LYS A 679 26.60 -53.75 -9.81
N ASN A 680 27.34 -52.75 -10.24
CA ASN A 680 27.88 -52.52 -11.59
C ASN A 680 26.91 -52.47 -12.80
N THR A 681 27.02 -51.43 -13.63
CA THR A 681 28.02 -51.37 -14.70
C THR A 681 28.10 -49.96 -15.31
N LYS A 682 29.34 -49.61 -15.58
CA LYS A 682 29.87 -48.47 -16.34
C LYS A 682 29.48 -48.48 -17.83
N GLN A 683 29.53 -47.32 -18.44
CA GLN A 683 30.35 -46.94 -19.62
C GLN A 683 29.96 -45.50 -19.97
N ASN A 684 30.78 -44.49 -19.82
CA ASN A 684 31.88 -43.95 -20.63
C ASN A 684 31.64 -43.94 -22.13
N VAL A 685 31.72 -42.71 -22.70
CA VAL A 685 32.57 -42.27 -23.82
C VAL A 685 32.26 -40.80 -24.13
N THR A 686 33.12 -39.85 -23.72
CA THR A 686 34.13 -39.10 -24.45
C THR A 686 33.67 -38.12 -25.55
N GLN A 687 33.89 -36.83 -25.25
CA GLN A 687 34.47 -35.70 -26.02
C GLN A 687 34.33 -35.69 -27.56
N LYS A 688 33.95 -34.52 -28.08
CA LYS A 688 34.85 -33.64 -28.86
C LYS A 688 34.23 -32.26 -29.14
N ASN A 689 35.06 -31.31 -28.91
CA ASN A 689 35.17 -29.93 -29.40
C ASN A 689 34.83 -29.77 -30.89
N GLU A 690 34.35 -28.62 -31.29
CA GLU A 690 35.04 -27.46 -31.89
C GLU A 690 34.08 -26.62 -32.70
N ASN A 691 34.18 -25.35 -32.44
CA ASN A 691 34.16 -24.14 -33.29
C ASN A 691 33.21 -24.06 -34.51
N ASN A 692 32.30 -23.12 -34.43
CA ASN A 692 32.40 -21.84 -35.17
C ASN A 692 31.45 -20.81 -34.57
#